data_0d154200335a9aa7404798c83a4f3d20
#
_entry.id   0d154200335a9aa7404798c83a4f3d20
#
_cell.length_a   1.000
_cell.length_b   1.000
_cell.length_c   1.000
_cell.angle_alpha   90.00
_cell.angle_beta   90.00
_cell.angle_gamma   90.00
#
_symmetry.space_group_name_H-M   'P 1'
#
loop_
_entity.id
_entity.type
_entity.pdbx_description
1 polymer ?
#
loop_
_entity_poly.entity_id
_entity_poly.type
_entity_poly.pdbx_seq_one_letter_code
_entity_poly.pdbx_strand_id
1 'polypeptide(L)'
;MLEQAQRVLKDIFGYDSFRGRQGAIIERVASGGDALVLMPTGGGKSLCFQVPALLREGLAVVVSPLIALMDDQVATLEELGVAAAALNSTLSAEQQRDLALRIKRGEVKMLYLAPERLVQPRMLAFLQSLEIALFAIDEAHCVSQWGHDFRREYLQLGQLAELFPNVPRIALTATADKRTREEIVDRLHLQNAERFLSSFDRPNIFYRIVPKEQPRKQLLAFLAERRSDAGIVYCLSRKKVEEVAAFLSEQGFPALPYHAGLPNDLRAYHQKRFLNEEGLIMVATVAFGMGIDKPNVRFVAHLDLPKSLEAYYQETGRGGRDGLPADAWMAYGLQDVVMLKQMLQNSEGDERHKRLEQHKLDAMLSLCEETRCRRQALLAYFDEDMPEPCGHCDNCVDGVQTWDATEPARQALSAIFRTGQRYGVGHLVDVLLGKDNEKVRSFGHQHLSVFGVGKALSESEWRSLFRQLVARGLADVDHEGYGGLRLNDSCRPLLKGEVTLELRRDLKPQVTAKTGSKSQASQLVRGEEREQWEALRALRRKLAEEHGVPPYVIFPDSTLLEMLRSQPTSLAEMARVSGVGARKLERYGEAFLEVLGGEAEAPKVVADVRHELITLARAGMTPLQIAGQLQCSEKNVYAMLAEAIGKQQLSLEQALDLPEELMGEVQDAFLDGEGELPSVAEVVELFAGRVPEGVLYCVRAALQSEFEM
;
A
#
# COMPACT_ATOMS: atom_id res chain seq x y z
N MET A 1 -27.19 5.92 8.54
CA MET A 1 -26.17 5.07 7.93
C MET A 1 -24.75 5.66 8.09
N LEU A 2 -24.50 6.92 7.73
CA LEU A 2 -23.18 7.54 7.88
C LEU A 2 -22.70 7.58 9.34
N GLU A 3 -23.57 7.86 10.32
CA GLU A 3 -23.23 7.81 11.75
C GLU A 3 -22.84 6.40 12.21
N GLN A 4 -23.53 5.37 11.73
CA GLN A 4 -23.16 3.97 12.02
C GLN A 4 -21.82 3.62 11.41
N ALA A 5 -21.56 4.07 10.17
CA ALA A 5 -20.28 3.92 9.51
C ALA A 5 -19.14 4.60 10.30
N GLN A 6 -19.40 5.77 10.86
CA GLN A 6 -18.44 6.53 11.66
C GLN A 6 -18.15 5.84 13.02
N ARG A 7 -19.15 5.20 13.64
CA ARG A 7 -18.93 4.36 14.82
C ARG A 7 -18.05 3.16 14.49
N VAL A 8 -18.35 2.43 13.40
CA VAL A 8 -17.52 1.30 12.95
C VAL A 8 -16.08 1.77 12.68
N LEU A 9 -15.91 2.94 12.03
CA LEU A 9 -14.60 3.53 11.77
C LEU A 9 -13.83 3.80 13.07
N LYS A 10 -14.49 4.36 14.07
CA LYS A 10 -13.86 4.68 15.38
C LYS A 10 -13.59 3.43 16.20
N ASP A 11 -14.59 2.58 16.38
CA ASP A 11 -14.52 1.46 17.34
C ASP A 11 -13.59 0.35 16.84
N ILE A 12 -13.62 0.05 15.53
CA ILE A 12 -12.83 -1.04 14.95
C ILE A 12 -11.48 -0.54 14.43
N PHE A 13 -11.49 0.52 13.60
CA PHE A 13 -10.28 0.99 12.93
C PHE A 13 -9.53 2.10 13.68
N GLY A 14 -10.14 2.73 14.70
CA GLY A 14 -9.53 3.74 15.54
C GLY A 14 -9.39 5.13 14.88
N TYR A 15 -10.15 5.42 13.83
CA TYR A 15 -10.10 6.72 13.14
C TYR A 15 -11.35 7.56 13.46
N ASP A 16 -11.15 8.86 13.73
CA ASP A 16 -12.25 9.77 14.10
C ASP A 16 -13.10 10.23 12.93
N SER A 17 -12.54 10.27 11.72
CA SER A 17 -13.25 10.77 10.54
C SER A 17 -12.78 10.10 9.25
N PHE A 18 -13.68 10.05 8.28
CA PHE A 18 -13.37 9.61 6.91
C PHE A 18 -12.53 10.66 6.18
N ARG A 19 -11.61 10.19 5.34
CA ARG A 19 -10.75 11.05 4.50
C ARG A 19 -11.41 11.31 3.16
N GLY A 20 -11.38 12.56 2.70
CA GLY A 20 -11.86 12.95 1.37
C GLY A 20 -13.26 12.41 1.06
N ARG A 21 -13.39 11.58 0.03
CA ARG A 21 -14.68 11.02 -0.43
C ARG A 21 -15.06 9.68 0.18
N GLN A 22 -14.28 9.14 1.14
CA GLN A 22 -14.55 7.82 1.74
C GLN A 22 -15.97 7.71 2.30
N GLY A 23 -16.44 8.73 3.03
CA GLY A 23 -17.79 8.72 3.62
C GLY A 23 -18.89 8.54 2.57
N ALA A 24 -18.83 9.28 1.47
CA ALA A 24 -19.80 9.18 0.37
C ALA A 24 -19.74 7.82 -0.34
N ILE A 25 -18.52 7.26 -0.54
CA ILE A 25 -18.34 5.92 -1.12
C ILE A 25 -18.97 4.86 -0.22
N ILE A 26 -18.68 4.92 1.07
CA ILE A 26 -19.18 3.98 2.07
C ILE A 26 -20.71 4.05 2.14
N GLU A 27 -21.30 5.25 2.17
CA GLU A 27 -22.74 5.44 2.18
C GLU A 27 -23.42 4.88 0.93
N ARG A 28 -22.83 5.12 -0.25
CA ARG A 28 -23.32 4.58 -1.53
C ARG A 28 -23.38 3.06 -1.53
N VAL A 29 -22.29 2.41 -1.14
CA VAL A 29 -22.18 0.93 -1.15
C VAL A 29 -23.02 0.31 -0.03
N ALA A 30 -23.02 0.90 1.17
CA ALA A 30 -23.83 0.42 2.29
C ALA A 30 -25.32 0.50 1.99
N SER A 31 -25.76 1.50 1.20
CA SER A 31 -27.15 1.65 0.72
C SER A 31 -27.51 0.73 -0.45
N GLY A 32 -26.60 -0.12 -0.91
CA GLY A 32 -26.84 -1.11 -1.98
C GLY A 32 -26.55 -0.61 -3.39
N GLY A 33 -25.87 0.52 -3.55
CA GLY A 33 -25.49 1.05 -4.87
C GLY A 33 -24.11 0.62 -5.33
N ASP A 34 -23.94 0.46 -6.64
CA ASP A 34 -22.63 0.20 -7.25
C ASP A 34 -21.74 1.45 -7.21
N ALA A 35 -20.41 1.23 -7.11
CA ALA A 35 -19.41 2.30 -7.11
C ALA A 35 -18.15 1.92 -7.93
N LEU A 36 -17.62 2.90 -8.68
CA LEU A 36 -16.28 2.85 -9.24
C LEU A 36 -15.39 3.85 -8.51
N VAL A 37 -14.35 3.37 -7.86
CA VAL A 37 -13.49 4.18 -6.98
C VAL A 37 -12.07 4.23 -7.53
N LEU A 38 -11.64 5.42 -7.90
CA LEU A 38 -10.25 5.73 -8.20
C LEU A 38 -9.66 6.51 -7.03
N MET A 39 -8.69 5.92 -6.36
CA MET A 39 -8.08 6.49 -5.17
C MET A 39 -6.61 6.08 -5.10
N PRO A 40 -5.67 6.99 -4.80
CA PRO A 40 -4.24 6.68 -4.78
C PRO A 40 -3.91 5.56 -3.80
N THR A 41 -2.77 4.92 -4.02
CA THR A 41 -2.21 3.97 -3.05
C THR A 41 -1.96 4.70 -1.72
N GLY A 42 -2.35 4.09 -0.60
CA GLY A 42 -2.30 4.74 0.72
C GLY A 42 -3.48 5.68 1.02
N GLY A 43 -4.41 5.87 0.07
CA GLY A 43 -5.63 6.68 0.28
C GLY A 43 -6.71 6.01 1.13
N GLY A 44 -6.51 4.76 1.58
CA GLY A 44 -7.48 4.03 2.40
C GLY A 44 -8.61 3.37 1.58
N LYS A 45 -8.29 2.85 0.38
CA LYS A 45 -9.24 2.11 -0.48
C LYS A 45 -9.94 0.97 0.25
N SER A 46 -9.21 0.22 1.09
CA SER A 46 -9.76 -0.94 1.78
C SER A 46 -10.93 -0.59 2.70
N LEU A 47 -10.88 0.55 3.39
CA LEU A 47 -11.99 1.02 4.23
C LEU A 47 -13.28 1.25 3.44
N CYS A 48 -13.18 1.61 2.15
CA CYS A 48 -14.34 1.87 1.29
C CYS A 48 -15.21 0.64 1.03
N PHE A 49 -14.68 -0.58 1.22
CA PHE A 49 -15.47 -1.82 1.16
C PHE A 49 -15.53 -2.53 2.52
N GLN A 50 -14.53 -2.40 3.39
CA GLN A 50 -14.53 -3.05 4.71
C GLN A 50 -15.62 -2.48 5.63
N VAL A 51 -15.79 -1.17 5.69
CA VAL A 51 -16.84 -0.55 6.51
C VAL A 51 -18.24 -0.90 6.00
N PRO A 52 -18.59 -0.80 4.70
CA PRO A 52 -19.87 -1.27 4.20
C PRO A 52 -20.11 -2.76 4.44
N ALA A 53 -19.06 -3.60 4.32
CA ALA A 53 -19.15 -5.02 4.61
C ALA A 53 -19.60 -5.29 6.07
N LEU A 54 -19.10 -4.50 7.02
CA LEU A 54 -19.49 -4.62 8.44
C LEU A 54 -20.89 -4.10 8.74
N LEU A 55 -21.40 -3.19 7.92
CA LEU A 55 -22.75 -2.59 8.10
C LEU A 55 -23.87 -3.41 7.45
N ARG A 56 -23.58 -4.19 6.41
CA ARG A 56 -24.56 -4.98 5.67
C ARG A 56 -24.59 -6.41 6.19
N GLU A 57 -25.76 -7.05 6.13
CA GLU A 57 -25.90 -8.47 6.43
C GLU A 57 -25.25 -9.34 5.35
N GLY A 58 -24.89 -10.58 5.68
CA GLY A 58 -24.29 -11.53 4.75
C GLY A 58 -22.76 -11.45 4.64
N LEU A 59 -22.24 -12.22 3.70
CA LEU A 59 -20.80 -12.38 3.40
C LEU A 59 -20.34 -11.32 2.42
N ALA A 60 -19.29 -10.57 2.73
CA ALA A 60 -18.61 -9.73 1.76
C ALA A 60 -17.53 -10.54 1.02
N VAL A 61 -17.56 -10.48 -0.30
CA VAL A 61 -16.61 -11.20 -1.19
C VAL A 61 -15.64 -10.19 -1.78
N VAL A 62 -14.35 -10.33 -1.47
CA VAL A 62 -13.28 -9.44 -1.94
C VAL A 62 -12.42 -10.18 -2.96
N VAL A 63 -12.43 -9.68 -4.19
CA VAL A 63 -11.61 -10.21 -5.29
C VAL A 63 -10.30 -9.46 -5.33
N SER A 64 -9.19 -10.17 -5.12
CA SER A 64 -7.84 -9.60 -5.18
C SER A 64 -6.93 -10.47 -6.05
N PRO A 65 -6.02 -9.88 -6.84
CA PRO A 65 -5.19 -10.65 -7.78
C PRO A 65 -3.99 -11.35 -7.12
N LEU A 66 -3.75 -11.14 -5.83
CA LEU A 66 -2.51 -11.53 -5.16
C LEU A 66 -2.75 -12.17 -3.79
N ILE A 67 -2.26 -13.40 -3.64
CA ILE A 67 -2.37 -14.18 -2.39
C ILE A 67 -1.74 -13.45 -1.21
N ALA A 68 -0.53 -12.93 -1.37
CA ALA A 68 0.17 -12.25 -0.28
C ALA A 68 -0.54 -10.98 0.23
N LEU A 69 -1.24 -10.26 -0.67
CA LEU A 69 -2.06 -9.11 -0.28
C LEU A 69 -3.31 -9.56 0.49
N MET A 70 -3.93 -10.65 0.06
CA MET A 70 -5.09 -11.21 0.75
C MET A 70 -4.72 -11.64 2.17
N ASP A 71 -3.60 -12.34 2.33
CA ASP A 71 -3.14 -12.82 3.65
C ASP A 71 -2.81 -11.65 4.61
N ASP A 72 -2.18 -10.58 4.12
CA ASP A 72 -1.89 -9.37 4.91
C ASP A 72 -3.17 -8.62 5.32
N GLN A 73 -4.13 -8.48 4.40
CA GLN A 73 -5.44 -7.87 4.68
C GLN A 73 -6.24 -8.68 5.70
N VAL A 74 -6.24 -10.01 5.57
CA VAL A 74 -6.94 -10.91 6.51
C VAL A 74 -6.30 -10.81 7.88
N ALA A 75 -4.98 -10.92 7.99
CA ALA A 75 -4.28 -10.80 9.28
C ALA A 75 -4.57 -9.47 9.97
N THR A 76 -4.61 -8.37 9.21
CA THR A 76 -4.96 -7.05 9.74
C THR A 76 -6.39 -7.00 10.28
N LEU A 77 -7.35 -7.61 9.57
CA LEU A 77 -8.76 -7.64 9.99
C LEU A 77 -8.97 -8.53 11.21
N GLU A 78 -8.31 -9.67 11.28
CA GLU A 78 -8.36 -10.57 12.43
C GLU A 78 -7.82 -9.91 13.71
N GLU A 79 -6.72 -9.15 13.60
CA GLU A 79 -6.20 -8.33 14.72
C GLU A 79 -7.19 -7.24 15.17
N LEU A 80 -7.99 -6.72 14.26
CA LEU A 80 -9.09 -5.79 14.58
C LEU A 80 -10.36 -6.49 15.09
N GLY A 81 -10.38 -7.82 15.16
CA GLY A 81 -11.52 -8.61 15.59
C GLY A 81 -12.59 -8.83 14.54
N VAL A 82 -12.28 -8.57 13.29
CA VAL A 82 -13.18 -8.83 12.18
C VAL A 82 -12.93 -10.24 11.64
N ALA A 83 -13.96 -11.05 11.58
CA ALA A 83 -13.89 -12.41 11.06
C ALA A 83 -13.67 -12.39 9.53
N ALA A 84 -12.42 -12.51 9.11
CA ALA A 84 -12.01 -12.54 7.70
C ALA A 84 -11.31 -13.87 7.39
N ALA A 85 -11.32 -14.28 6.12
CA ALA A 85 -10.58 -15.45 5.66
C ALA A 85 -10.14 -15.29 4.21
N ALA A 86 -9.00 -15.91 3.85
CA ALA A 86 -8.53 -15.99 2.46
C ALA A 86 -8.70 -17.41 1.93
N LEU A 87 -9.34 -17.55 0.76
CA LEU A 87 -9.44 -18.81 0.05
C LEU A 87 -8.48 -18.83 -1.13
N ASN A 88 -7.30 -19.37 -0.92
CA ASN A 88 -6.22 -19.42 -1.89
C ASN A 88 -5.72 -20.86 -2.15
N SER A 89 -4.75 -21.02 -3.04
CA SER A 89 -4.20 -22.32 -3.43
C SER A 89 -3.26 -22.94 -2.40
N THR A 90 -2.92 -22.26 -1.32
CA THR A 90 -2.04 -22.77 -0.26
C THR A 90 -2.80 -23.61 0.78
N LEU A 91 -4.13 -23.46 0.84
CA LEU A 91 -4.98 -24.19 1.77
C LEU A 91 -5.14 -25.67 1.36
N SER A 92 -5.00 -26.58 2.33
CA SER A 92 -5.31 -28.00 2.12
C SER A 92 -6.80 -28.22 1.83
N ALA A 93 -7.15 -29.39 1.28
CA ALA A 93 -8.54 -29.74 0.99
C ALA A 93 -9.41 -29.78 2.28
N GLU A 94 -8.81 -30.14 3.41
CA GLU A 94 -9.46 -30.16 4.71
C GLU A 94 -9.75 -28.73 5.20
N GLN A 95 -8.76 -27.85 5.17
CA GLN A 95 -8.91 -26.43 5.51
C GLN A 95 -9.95 -25.72 4.62
N GLN A 96 -10.00 -26.05 3.32
CA GLN A 96 -11.03 -25.51 2.43
C GLN A 96 -12.44 -25.98 2.80
N ARG A 97 -12.61 -27.23 3.26
CA ARG A 97 -13.90 -27.75 3.72
C ARG A 97 -14.32 -27.10 5.03
N ASP A 98 -13.41 -26.99 5.99
CA ASP A 98 -13.67 -26.31 7.25
C ASP A 98 -14.08 -24.85 7.02
N LEU A 99 -13.31 -24.11 6.21
CA LEU A 99 -13.66 -22.74 5.84
C LEU A 99 -15.06 -22.64 5.20
N ALA A 100 -15.42 -23.59 4.32
CA ALA A 100 -16.75 -23.59 3.70
C ALA A 100 -17.88 -23.83 4.74
N LEU A 101 -17.64 -24.64 5.77
CA LEU A 101 -18.58 -24.84 6.86
C LEU A 101 -18.71 -23.58 7.74
N ARG A 102 -17.60 -22.96 8.10
CA ARG A 102 -17.59 -21.68 8.85
C ARG A 102 -18.34 -20.57 8.12
N ILE A 103 -18.14 -20.46 6.79
CA ILE A 103 -18.88 -19.52 5.95
C ILE A 103 -20.39 -19.79 6.01
N LYS A 104 -20.81 -21.06 5.89
CA LYS A 104 -22.23 -21.45 5.96
C LYS A 104 -22.88 -21.16 7.32
N ARG A 105 -22.09 -21.19 8.40
CA ARG A 105 -22.56 -20.85 9.76
C ARG A 105 -22.58 -19.33 10.01
N GLY A 106 -22.13 -18.51 9.04
CA GLY A 106 -22.04 -17.06 9.22
C GLY A 106 -20.87 -16.60 10.10
N GLU A 107 -19.89 -17.48 10.36
CA GLU A 107 -18.71 -17.20 11.20
C GLU A 107 -17.64 -16.37 10.45
N VAL A 108 -17.80 -16.16 9.14
CA VAL A 108 -16.89 -15.37 8.30
C VAL A 108 -17.65 -14.19 7.72
N LYS A 109 -17.17 -13.00 7.97
CA LYS A 109 -17.76 -11.74 7.48
C LYS A 109 -17.18 -11.29 6.15
N MET A 110 -15.89 -11.52 5.94
CA MET A 110 -15.20 -11.16 4.70
C MET A 110 -14.41 -12.34 4.15
N LEU A 111 -14.67 -12.70 2.90
CA LEU A 111 -13.95 -13.74 2.16
C LEU A 111 -13.10 -13.13 1.05
N TYR A 112 -11.79 -13.26 1.16
CA TYR A 112 -10.84 -12.87 0.13
C TYR A 112 -10.55 -14.05 -0.78
N LEU A 113 -10.61 -13.84 -2.10
CA LEU A 113 -10.30 -14.89 -3.08
C LEU A 113 -9.76 -14.32 -4.40
N ALA A 114 -8.98 -15.14 -5.10
CA ALA A 114 -8.44 -14.79 -6.40
C ALA A 114 -9.52 -14.88 -7.49
N PRO A 115 -9.44 -14.05 -8.56
CA PRO A 115 -10.42 -14.07 -9.64
C PRO A 115 -10.56 -15.44 -10.28
N GLU A 116 -9.47 -16.20 -10.48
CA GLU A 116 -9.46 -17.55 -11.04
C GLU A 116 -10.29 -18.54 -10.21
N ARG A 117 -10.37 -18.29 -8.91
CA ARG A 117 -11.16 -19.10 -7.99
C ARG A 117 -12.63 -18.73 -8.01
N LEU A 118 -12.92 -17.42 -8.04
CA LEU A 118 -14.30 -16.92 -8.04
C LEU A 118 -15.08 -17.37 -9.25
N VAL A 119 -14.48 -17.32 -10.44
CA VAL A 119 -15.19 -17.65 -11.71
C VAL A 119 -15.43 -19.14 -11.92
N GLN A 120 -14.97 -20.01 -11.01
CA GLN A 120 -15.26 -21.44 -11.10
C GLN A 120 -16.75 -21.72 -10.88
N PRO A 121 -17.41 -22.55 -11.71
CA PRO A 121 -18.85 -22.81 -11.59
C PRO A 121 -19.28 -23.31 -10.20
N ARG A 122 -18.44 -24.12 -9.56
CA ARG A 122 -18.71 -24.63 -8.18
C ARG A 122 -18.68 -23.52 -7.16
N MET A 123 -17.77 -22.54 -7.31
CA MET A 123 -17.68 -21.40 -6.40
C MET A 123 -18.86 -20.46 -6.58
N LEU A 124 -19.23 -20.15 -7.82
CA LEU A 124 -20.41 -19.32 -8.10
C LEU A 124 -21.69 -19.95 -7.55
N ALA A 125 -21.90 -21.27 -7.74
CA ALA A 125 -23.03 -21.99 -7.17
C ALA A 125 -23.01 -22.00 -5.63
N PHE A 126 -21.83 -22.10 -5.02
CA PHE A 126 -21.68 -21.97 -3.58
C PHE A 126 -22.09 -20.59 -3.08
N LEU A 127 -21.59 -19.52 -3.71
CA LEU A 127 -21.95 -18.15 -3.34
C LEU A 127 -23.43 -17.83 -3.56
N GLN A 128 -24.07 -18.38 -4.59
CA GLN A 128 -25.52 -18.25 -4.82
C GLN A 128 -26.36 -18.89 -3.72
N SER A 129 -25.80 -19.83 -2.95
CA SER A 129 -26.48 -20.44 -1.79
C SER A 129 -26.36 -19.64 -0.50
N LEU A 130 -25.66 -18.50 -0.53
CA LEU A 130 -25.38 -17.66 0.64
C LEU A 130 -26.00 -16.28 0.46
N GLU A 131 -26.19 -15.59 1.56
CA GLU A 131 -26.48 -14.16 1.56
C GLU A 131 -25.19 -13.36 1.37
N ILE A 132 -25.12 -12.59 0.28
CA ILE A 132 -23.94 -11.81 -0.08
C ILE A 132 -24.18 -10.34 0.25
N ALA A 133 -23.32 -9.77 1.10
CA ALA A 133 -23.36 -8.36 1.47
C ALA A 133 -22.92 -7.43 0.34
N LEU A 134 -21.80 -7.72 -0.30
CA LEU A 134 -21.25 -6.96 -1.43
C LEU A 134 -20.16 -7.78 -2.16
N PHE A 135 -19.82 -7.35 -3.38
CA PHE A 135 -18.58 -7.74 -4.07
C PHE A 135 -17.65 -6.55 -4.15
N ALA A 136 -16.42 -6.69 -3.64
CA ALA A 136 -15.34 -5.74 -3.81
C ALA A 136 -14.34 -6.28 -4.84
N ILE A 137 -14.13 -5.56 -5.94
CA ILE A 137 -13.19 -5.91 -7.02
C ILE A 137 -12.00 -4.98 -6.88
N ASP A 138 -10.98 -5.45 -6.17
CA ASP A 138 -9.73 -4.70 -6.00
C ASP A 138 -8.85 -4.81 -7.23
N GLU A 139 -7.98 -3.83 -7.43
CA GLU A 139 -7.13 -3.66 -8.62
C GLU A 139 -7.91 -3.84 -9.94
N ALA A 140 -9.08 -3.19 -10.02
CA ALA A 140 -10.01 -3.32 -11.14
C ALA A 140 -9.39 -2.96 -12.51
N HIS A 141 -8.26 -2.22 -12.54
CA HIS A 141 -7.52 -1.96 -13.77
C HIS A 141 -7.00 -3.23 -14.46
N CYS A 142 -6.92 -4.37 -13.74
CA CYS A 142 -6.56 -5.66 -14.31
C CYS A 142 -7.58 -6.17 -15.36
N VAL A 143 -8.77 -5.59 -15.45
CA VAL A 143 -9.76 -5.90 -16.49
C VAL A 143 -9.37 -5.32 -17.85
N SER A 144 -8.55 -4.26 -17.86
CA SER A 144 -8.20 -3.54 -19.09
C SER A 144 -7.07 -4.22 -19.84
N GLN A 145 -7.30 -4.54 -21.11
CA GLN A 145 -6.26 -5.05 -22.02
C GLN A 145 -5.15 -4.00 -22.28
N TRP A 146 -5.43 -2.75 -21.99
CA TRP A 146 -4.52 -1.62 -22.12
C TRP A 146 -3.83 -1.26 -20.82
N GLY A 147 -4.25 -1.89 -19.72
CA GLY A 147 -3.63 -1.79 -18.40
C GLY A 147 -2.24 -2.45 -18.37
N HIS A 148 -1.44 -2.03 -17.43
CA HIS A 148 -0.08 -2.56 -17.24
C HIS A 148 -0.04 -3.97 -16.63
N ASP A 149 -1.18 -4.49 -16.15
CA ASP A 149 -1.32 -5.80 -15.50
C ASP A 149 -2.64 -6.50 -15.89
N PHE A 150 -2.86 -6.67 -17.17
CA PHE A 150 -4.05 -7.34 -17.69
C PHE A 150 -4.14 -8.80 -17.24
N ARG A 151 -5.33 -9.20 -16.75
CA ARG A 151 -5.65 -10.58 -16.37
C ARG A 151 -6.96 -11.01 -16.99
N ARG A 152 -6.92 -12.09 -17.76
CA ARG A 152 -8.11 -12.60 -18.50
C ARG A 152 -9.28 -12.96 -17.59
N GLU A 153 -9.00 -13.43 -16.39
CA GLU A 153 -9.99 -13.84 -15.40
C GLU A 153 -10.83 -12.65 -14.92
N TYR A 154 -10.26 -11.43 -14.88
CA TYR A 154 -11.02 -10.22 -14.53
C TYR A 154 -12.14 -9.91 -15.51
N LEU A 155 -12.00 -10.28 -16.80
CA LEU A 155 -13.08 -10.12 -17.80
C LEU A 155 -14.32 -10.93 -17.43
N GLN A 156 -14.14 -12.08 -16.76
CA GLN A 156 -15.25 -12.95 -16.39
C GLN A 156 -16.01 -12.43 -15.16
N LEU A 157 -15.47 -11.45 -14.42
CA LEU A 157 -16.15 -10.86 -13.26
C LEU A 157 -17.41 -10.08 -13.65
N GLY A 158 -17.56 -9.70 -14.92
CA GLY A 158 -18.78 -9.08 -15.43
C GLY A 158 -20.04 -9.93 -15.20
N GLN A 159 -19.92 -11.28 -15.19
CA GLN A 159 -21.03 -12.19 -14.93
C GLN A 159 -21.68 -12.02 -13.54
N LEU A 160 -20.96 -11.40 -12.58
CA LEU A 160 -21.52 -11.12 -11.24
C LEU A 160 -22.73 -10.20 -11.32
N ALA A 161 -22.83 -9.32 -12.35
CA ALA A 161 -23.98 -8.46 -12.55
C ALA A 161 -25.27 -9.26 -12.82
N GLU A 162 -25.17 -10.33 -13.57
CA GLU A 162 -26.30 -11.19 -13.95
C GLU A 162 -26.63 -12.21 -12.84
N LEU A 163 -25.62 -12.79 -12.23
CA LEU A 163 -25.78 -13.82 -11.21
C LEU A 163 -26.22 -13.27 -9.85
N PHE A 164 -25.90 -12.01 -9.54
CA PHE A 164 -26.21 -11.34 -8.26
C PHE A 164 -26.74 -9.90 -8.48
N PRO A 165 -27.90 -9.74 -9.15
CA PRO A 165 -28.37 -8.42 -9.60
C PRO A 165 -28.68 -7.44 -8.46
N ASN A 166 -28.95 -7.92 -7.25
CA ASN A 166 -29.31 -7.10 -6.08
C ASN A 166 -28.14 -6.87 -5.11
N VAL A 167 -26.96 -7.39 -5.43
CA VAL A 167 -25.76 -7.26 -4.58
C VAL A 167 -24.90 -6.12 -5.10
N PRO A 168 -24.57 -5.11 -4.27
CA PRO A 168 -23.75 -3.99 -4.70
C PRO A 168 -22.32 -4.43 -5.01
N ARG A 169 -21.74 -3.81 -6.03
CA ARG A 169 -20.39 -4.05 -6.48
C ARG A 169 -19.58 -2.76 -6.37
N ILE A 170 -18.43 -2.86 -5.76
CA ILE A 170 -17.46 -1.77 -5.71
C ILE A 170 -16.18 -2.19 -6.44
N ALA A 171 -15.83 -1.47 -7.50
CA ALA A 171 -14.58 -1.65 -8.22
C ALA A 171 -13.58 -0.57 -7.79
N LEU A 172 -12.38 -0.98 -7.37
CA LEU A 172 -11.37 -0.08 -6.83
C LEU A 172 -10.06 -0.21 -7.61
N THR A 173 -9.41 0.91 -7.86
CA THR A 173 -8.06 0.93 -8.43
C THR A 173 -7.29 2.18 -8.00
N ALA A 174 -5.96 2.09 -8.00
CA ALA A 174 -5.08 3.23 -7.75
C ALA A 174 -4.73 4.01 -9.02
N THR A 175 -4.77 3.37 -10.18
CA THR A 175 -4.30 3.91 -11.46
C THR A 175 -5.24 3.50 -12.58
N ALA A 176 -5.87 4.47 -13.21
CA ALA A 176 -6.61 4.25 -14.46
C ALA A 176 -6.71 5.58 -15.22
N ASP A 177 -6.19 5.62 -16.43
CA ASP A 177 -6.45 6.69 -17.37
C ASP A 177 -7.93 6.67 -17.83
N LYS A 178 -8.37 7.67 -18.55
CA LYS A 178 -9.77 7.80 -19.00
C LYS A 178 -10.25 6.56 -19.76
N ARG A 179 -9.42 6.00 -20.61
CA ARG A 179 -9.74 4.82 -21.42
C ARG A 179 -9.91 3.56 -20.55
N THR A 180 -8.97 3.34 -19.62
CA THR A 180 -9.05 2.22 -18.66
C THR A 180 -10.30 2.33 -17.79
N ARG A 181 -10.68 3.56 -17.38
CA ARG A 181 -11.92 3.79 -16.60
C ARG A 181 -13.18 3.38 -17.38
N GLU A 182 -13.26 3.74 -18.66
CA GLU A 182 -14.37 3.36 -19.53
C GLU A 182 -14.42 1.85 -19.72
N GLU A 183 -13.28 1.20 -19.93
CA GLU A 183 -13.20 -0.25 -20.09
C GLU A 183 -13.58 -1.01 -18.81
N ILE A 184 -13.20 -0.52 -17.62
CA ILE A 184 -13.67 -1.08 -16.33
C ILE A 184 -15.19 -1.04 -16.23
N VAL A 185 -15.80 0.10 -16.56
CA VAL A 185 -17.27 0.26 -16.52
C VAL A 185 -17.95 -0.72 -17.47
N ASP A 186 -17.46 -0.83 -18.70
CA ASP A 186 -18.06 -1.68 -19.71
C ASP A 186 -17.90 -3.17 -19.39
N ARG A 187 -16.71 -3.61 -19.04
CA ARG A 187 -16.38 -5.02 -18.78
C ARG A 187 -16.97 -5.56 -17.48
N LEU A 188 -17.10 -4.73 -16.47
CA LEU A 188 -17.70 -5.12 -15.19
C LEU A 188 -19.19 -4.79 -15.10
N HIS A 189 -19.82 -4.30 -16.18
CA HIS A 189 -21.24 -3.90 -16.22
C HIS A 189 -21.60 -2.90 -15.10
N LEU A 190 -20.78 -1.84 -14.96
CA LEU A 190 -20.92 -0.79 -13.93
C LEU A 190 -21.48 0.53 -14.50
N GLN A 191 -22.32 0.48 -15.53
CA GLN A 191 -22.87 1.67 -16.20
C GLN A 191 -23.65 2.56 -15.23
N ASN A 192 -24.31 1.97 -14.22
CA ASN A 192 -25.09 2.67 -13.20
C ASN A 192 -24.30 2.97 -11.92
N ALA A 193 -23.00 2.63 -11.88
CA ALA A 193 -22.16 2.89 -10.73
C ALA A 193 -21.85 4.37 -10.59
N GLU A 194 -21.88 4.86 -9.37
CA GLU A 194 -21.38 6.20 -9.07
C GLU A 194 -19.85 6.21 -9.14
N ARG A 195 -19.29 7.22 -9.82
CA ARG A 195 -17.85 7.35 -10.07
C ARG A 195 -17.23 8.30 -9.06
N PHE A 196 -16.34 7.77 -8.23
CA PHE A 196 -15.60 8.52 -7.23
C PHE A 196 -14.13 8.64 -7.66
N LEU A 197 -13.79 9.83 -8.13
CA LEU A 197 -12.41 10.17 -8.50
C LEU A 197 -11.80 10.96 -7.34
N SER A 198 -10.84 10.40 -6.65
CA SER A 198 -10.03 11.12 -5.67
C SER A 198 -8.77 11.65 -6.33
N SER A 199 -8.21 12.71 -5.80
CA SER A 199 -6.93 13.25 -6.27
C SER A 199 -5.85 12.19 -6.27
N PHE A 200 -5.02 12.19 -7.32
CA PHE A 200 -3.81 11.38 -7.42
C PHE A 200 -2.63 12.01 -6.67
N ASP A 201 -2.81 13.20 -6.09
CA ASP A 201 -1.74 13.87 -5.36
C ASP A 201 -1.31 13.10 -4.11
N ARG A 202 0.00 13.01 -3.95
CA ARG A 202 0.68 12.44 -2.79
C ARG A 202 1.62 13.51 -2.21
N PRO A 203 1.10 14.48 -1.46
CA PRO A 203 1.87 15.64 -1.00
C PRO A 203 3.05 15.27 -0.10
N ASN A 204 3.01 14.11 0.53
CA ASN A 204 4.06 13.60 1.40
C ASN A 204 5.23 12.92 0.66
N ILE A 205 5.15 12.73 -0.67
CA ILE A 205 6.24 12.14 -1.46
C ILE A 205 7.06 13.27 -2.12
N PHE A 206 8.36 13.29 -1.86
CA PHE A 206 9.29 14.20 -2.53
C PHE A 206 9.88 13.55 -3.76
N TYR A 207 9.63 14.12 -4.95
CA TYR A 207 10.12 13.60 -6.23
C TYR A 207 11.45 14.23 -6.60
N ARG A 208 12.46 13.39 -6.87
CA ARG A 208 13.78 13.79 -7.37
C ARG A 208 14.26 12.91 -8.50
N ILE A 209 14.63 13.52 -9.64
CA ILE A 209 15.18 12.82 -10.80
C ILE A 209 16.54 13.42 -11.12
N VAL A 210 17.57 12.58 -11.14
CA VAL A 210 18.96 13.00 -11.36
C VAL A 210 19.57 12.34 -12.61
N PRO A 211 20.50 12.98 -13.31
CA PRO A 211 21.26 12.35 -14.38
C PRO A 211 22.05 11.15 -13.86
N LYS A 212 22.03 10.04 -14.61
CA LYS A 212 22.72 8.81 -14.26
C LYS A 212 24.17 8.86 -14.70
N GLU A 213 25.08 9.04 -13.76
CA GLU A 213 26.54 9.08 -14.02
C GLU A 213 27.23 7.88 -13.38
N GLN A 214 27.20 7.79 -12.06
CA GLN A 214 27.77 6.70 -11.25
C GLN A 214 26.67 6.16 -10.31
N PRO A 215 25.72 5.36 -10.82
CA PRO A 215 24.47 5.08 -10.14
C PRO A 215 24.64 4.42 -8.75
N ARG A 216 25.66 3.55 -8.57
CA ARG A 216 25.92 2.95 -7.25
C ARG A 216 26.40 3.98 -6.22
N LYS A 217 27.30 4.92 -6.62
CA LYS A 217 27.76 5.99 -5.73
C LYS A 217 26.65 7.02 -5.46
N GLN A 218 25.84 7.34 -6.47
CA GLN A 218 24.69 8.23 -6.31
C GLN A 218 23.67 7.64 -5.36
N LEU A 219 23.38 6.33 -5.46
CA LEU A 219 22.52 5.61 -4.53
C LEU A 219 23.08 5.63 -3.10
N LEU A 220 24.37 5.36 -2.90
CA LEU A 220 25.00 5.43 -1.57
C LEU A 220 24.91 6.83 -0.96
N ALA A 221 25.14 7.87 -1.75
CA ALA A 221 24.99 9.25 -1.29
C ALA A 221 23.56 9.56 -0.88
N PHE A 222 22.59 9.07 -1.62
CA PHE A 222 21.16 9.16 -1.27
C PHE A 222 20.82 8.41 0.03
N LEU A 223 21.39 7.21 0.23
CA LEU A 223 21.13 6.37 1.38
C LEU A 223 21.86 6.77 2.65
N ALA A 224 22.91 7.61 2.56
CA ALA A 224 23.79 7.95 3.68
C ALA A 224 23.03 8.48 4.91
N GLU A 225 21.96 9.25 4.69
CA GLU A 225 21.10 9.83 5.74
C GLU A 225 19.83 9.01 6.04
N ARG A 226 19.70 7.81 5.44
CA ARG A 226 18.52 6.93 5.50
C ARG A 226 18.84 5.52 6.02
N ARG A 227 19.86 5.42 6.88
CA ARG A 227 20.40 4.12 7.34
C ARG A 227 19.40 3.25 8.10
N SER A 228 18.44 3.86 8.78
CA SER A 228 17.39 3.17 9.55
C SER A 228 16.05 3.10 8.82
N ASP A 229 15.99 3.63 7.60
CA ASP A 229 14.74 3.72 6.85
C ASP A 229 14.52 2.47 6.00
N ALA A 230 13.31 1.92 6.03
CA ALA A 230 12.90 0.89 5.10
C ALA A 230 12.68 1.51 3.71
N GLY A 231 13.14 0.83 2.67
CA GLY A 231 13.01 1.33 1.31
C GLY A 231 13.01 0.27 0.23
N ILE A 232 12.68 0.69 -0.99
CA ILE A 232 12.67 -0.16 -2.16
C ILE A 232 13.60 0.43 -3.22
N VAL A 233 14.46 -0.41 -3.80
CA VAL A 233 15.33 -0.04 -4.92
C VAL A 233 14.96 -0.84 -6.15
N TYR A 234 14.41 -0.19 -7.17
CA TYR A 234 14.02 -0.85 -8.41
C TYR A 234 15.14 -0.90 -9.43
N CYS A 235 15.31 -2.09 -10.01
CA CYS A 235 16.24 -2.37 -11.11
C CYS A 235 15.52 -3.12 -12.24
N LEU A 236 15.94 -2.92 -13.48
CA LEU A 236 15.29 -3.53 -14.65
C LEU A 236 15.60 -5.01 -14.79
N SER A 237 16.80 -5.47 -14.44
CA SER A 237 17.23 -6.87 -14.64
C SER A 237 17.48 -7.61 -13.33
N ARG A 238 17.23 -8.94 -13.35
CA ARG A 238 17.46 -9.86 -12.23
C ARG A 238 18.92 -9.82 -11.75
N LYS A 239 19.88 -9.90 -12.66
CA LYS A 239 21.32 -9.82 -12.37
C LYS A 239 21.67 -8.53 -11.64
N LYS A 240 21.15 -7.38 -12.08
CA LYS A 240 21.40 -6.09 -11.44
C LYS A 240 20.79 -6.01 -10.04
N VAL A 241 19.65 -6.63 -9.81
CA VAL A 241 19.03 -6.74 -8.49
C VAL A 241 19.96 -7.44 -7.52
N GLU A 242 20.49 -8.61 -7.90
CA GLU A 242 21.43 -9.38 -7.07
C GLU A 242 22.72 -8.61 -6.80
N GLU A 243 23.31 -8.01 -7.83
CA GLU A 243 24.54 -7.22 -7.72
C GLU A 243 24.37 -5.98 -6.83
N VAL A 244 23.24 -5.28 -6.92
CA VAL A 244 22.97 -4.08 -6.10
C VAL A 244 22.66 -4.47 -4.66
N ALA A 245 21.90 -5.55 -4.43
CA ALA A 245 21.64 -6.04 -3.08
C ALA A 245 22.95 -6.46 -2.36
N ALA A 246 23.79 -7.22 -3.03
CA ALA A 246 25.11 -7.61 -2.50
C ALA A 246 25.96 -6.36 -2.20
N PHE A 247 26.04 -5.43 -3.14
CA PHE A 247 26.77 -4.19 -2.98
C PHE A 247 26.31 -3.37 -1.76
N LEU A 248 24.98 -3.21 -1.57
CA LEU A 248 24.44 -2.48 -0.42
C LEU A 248 24.76 -3.20 0.90
N SER A 249 24.67 -4.53 0.92
CA SER A 249 25.04 -5.34 2.09
C SER A 249 26.51 -5.18 2.47
N GLU A 250 27.41 -5.15 1.49
CA GLU A 250 28.84 -4.88 1.69
C GLU A 250 29.09 -3.46 2.26
N GLN A 251 28.21 -2.50 1.96
CA GLN A 251 28.30 -1.13 2.49
C GLN A 251 27.58 -0.97 3.86
N GLY A 252 27.12 -2.07 4.46
CA GLY A 252 26.48 -2.10 5.78
C GLY A 252 25.01 -1.67 5.79
N PHE A 253 24.32 -1.75 4.66
CA PHE A 253 22.87 -1.60 4.59
C PHE A 253 22.20 -2.98 4.57
N PRO A 254 21.18 -3.26 5.40
CA PRO A 254 20.44 -4.51 5.32
C PRO A 254 19.62 -4.52 4.02
N ALA A 255 20.07 -5.29 3.03
CA ALA A 255 19.45 -5.34 1.70
C ALA A 255 19.19 -6.77 1.24
N LEU A 256 18.01 -7.00 0.64
CA LEU A 256 17.60 -8.30 0.11
C LEU A 256 17.18 -8.18 -1.36
N PRO A 257 17.56 -9.17 -2.21
CA PRO A 257 17.11 -9.22 -3.60
C PRO A 257 15.70 -9.80 -3.72
N TYR A 258 14.91 -9.30 -4.69
CA TYR A 258 13.61 -9.85 -5.01
C TYR A 258 13.31 -9.78 -6.52
N HIS A 259 13.12 -10.92 -7.16
CA HIS A 259 12.72 -11.01 -8.58
C HIS A 259 12.11 -12.38 -8.90
N ALA A 260 11.38 -12.48 -10.00
CA ALA A 260 10.66 -13.68 -10.41
C ALA A 260 11.55 -14.92 -10.66
N GLY A 261 12.86 -14.76 -10.80
CA GLY A 261 13.82 -15.86 -10.95
C GLY A 261 14.26 -16.53 -9.65
N LEU A 262 13.93 -15.94 -8.49
CA LEU A 262 14.20 -16.57 -7.19
C LEU A 262 13.20 -17.72 -6.93
N PRO A 263 13.61 -18.78 -6.19
CA PRO A 263 12.70 -19.81 -5.69
C PRO A 263 11.52 -19.20 -4.91
N ASN A 264 10.36 -19.85 -4.97
CA ASN A 264 9.14 -19.32 -4.36
C ASN A 264 9.25 -19.17 -2.84
N ASP A 265 9.84 -20.15 -2.16
CA ASP A 265 10.13 -20.15 -0.73
C ASP A 265 11.04 -18.98 -0.32
N LEU A 266 12.10 -18.75 -1.09
CA LEU A 266 13.02 -17.65 -0.84
C LEU A 266 12.37 -16.28 -1.08
N ARG A 267 11.50 -16.17 -2.12
CA ARG A 267 10.71 -14.95 -2.34
C ARG A 267 9.78 -14.67 -1.17
N ALA A 268 9.04 -15.69 -0.73
CA ALA A 268 8.14 -15.56 0.42
C ALA A 268 8.92 -15.18 1.69
N TYR A 269 10.08 -15.78 1.93
CA TYR A 269 10.94 -15.46 3.06
C TYR A 269 11.45 -14.02 3.02
N HIS A 270 11.98 -13.54 1.86
CA HIS A 270 12.46 -12.16 1.71
C HIS A 270 11.31 -11.16 1.89
N GLN A 271 10.14 -11.45 1.33
CA GLN A 271 8.95 -10.61 1.49
C GLN A 271 8.50 -10.52 2.95
N LYS A 272 8.42 -11.66 3.65
CA LYS A 272 8.07 -11.69 5.07
C LYS A 272 9.08 -10.91 5.92
N ARG A 273 10.36 -11.04 5.65
CA ARG A 273 11.40 -10.23 6.30
C ARG A 273 11.20 -8.74 6.06
N PHE A 274 10.95 -8.33 4.81
CA PHE A 274 10.71 -6.93 4.48
C PHE A 274 9.50 -6.36 5.22
N LEU A 275 8.41 -7.11 5.36
CA LEU A 275 7.22 -6.67 6.09
C LEU A 275 7.49 -6.54 7.59
N ASN A 276 8.23 -7.48 8.18
CA ASN A 276 8.43 -7.59 9.62
C ASN A 276 9.65 -6.79 10.13
N GLU A 277 10.70 -6.63 9.33
CA GLU A 277 11.92 -5.96 9.75
C GLU A 277 11.87 -4.46 9.45
N GLU A 278 12.40 -3.66 10.35
CA GLU A 278 12.56 -2.22 10.16
C GLU A 278 13.91 -1.90 9.52
N GLY A 279 13.98 -0.83 8.73
CA GLY A 279 15.22 -0.40 8.09
C GLY A 279 15.73 -1.31 6.97
N LEU A 280 14.98 -2.35 6.56
CA LEU A 280 15.36 -3.25 5.49
C LEU A 280 15.14 -2.63 4.11
N ILE A 281 16.11 -2.78 3.22
CA ILE A 281 16.02 -2.34 1.83
C ILE A 281 15.69 -3.53 0.94
N MET A 282 14.59 -3.46 0.18
CA MET A 282 14.30 -4.45 -0.85
C MET A 282 14.84 -3.97 -2.20
N VAL A 283 15.78 -4.70 -2.77
CA VAL A 283 16.26 -4.44 -4.14
C VAL A 283 15.50 -5.36 -5.09
N ALA A 284 14.74 -4.80 -6.03
CA ALA A 284 13.77 -5.60 -6.75
C ALA A 284 13.62 -5.23 -8.24
N THR A 285 13.08 -6.17 -9.02
CA THR A 285 12.42 -5.88 -10.30
C THR A 285 10.96 -5.49 -10.05
N VAL A 286 10.23 -5.11 -11.11
CA VAL A 286 8.77 -4.87 -11.07
C VAL A 286 7.97 -6.05 -10.49
N ALA A 287 8.56 -7.25 -10.37
CA ALA A 287 7.94 -8.40 -9.72
C ALA A 287 7.69 -8.18 -8.21
N PHE A 288 8.40 -7.25 -7.57
CA PHE A 288 8.11 -6.75 -6.23
C PHE A 288 7.18 -5.56 -6.35
N GLY A 289 5.96 -5.85 -6.71
CA GLY A 289 4.98 -4.85 -7.10
C GLY A 289 3.70 -4.95 -6.30
N MET A 290 2.61 -5.38 -6.94
CA MET A 290 1.32 -5.52 -6.30
C MET A 290 1.41 -6.37 -5.03
N GLY A 291 0.66 -6.02 -4.00
CA GLY A 291 0.58 -6.78 -2.75
C GLY A 291 1.57 -6.38 -1.65
N ILE A 292 2.38 -5.36 -1.85
CA ILE A 292 3.23 -4.83 -0.78
C ILE A 292 2.52 -3.63 -0.14
N ASP A 293 2.03 -3.82 1.08
CA ASP A 293 1.29 -2.80 1.84
C ASP A 293 2.00 -2.33 3.12
N LYS A 294 3.33 -2.37 3.13
CA LYS A 294 4.13 -1.83 4.24
C LYS A 294 3.99 -0.31 4.30
N PRO A 295 3.37 0.27 5.37
CA PRO A 295 3.04 1.69 5.41
C PRO A 295 4.26 2.59 5.60
N ASN A 296 5.31 2.12 6.26
CA ASN A 296 6.48 2.90 6.66
C ASN A 296 7.68 2.76 5.70
N VAL A 297 7.43 2.58 4.41
CA VAL A 297 8.47 2.71 3.37
C VAL A 297 8.84 4.17 3.23
N ARG A 298 10.08 4.54 3.57
CA ARG A 298 10.53 5.94 3.59
C ARG A 298 11.13 6.41 2.27
N PHE A 299 11.54 5.49 1.41
CA PHE A 299 12.00 5.85 0.06
C PHE A 299 11.72 4.76 -0.97
N VAL A 300 11.55 5.22 -2.21
CA VAL A 300 11.56 4.37 -3.41
C VAL A 300 12.59 4.94 -4.38
N ALA A 301 13.62 4.16 -4.67
CA ALA A 301 14.72 4.54 -5.54
C ALA A 301 14.69 3.73 -6.84
N HIS A 302 14.88 4.41 -7.98
CA HIS A 302 14.97 3.77 -9.29
C HIS A 302 16.39 3.91 -9.85
N LEU A 303 17.06 2.79 -10.06
CA LEU A 303 18.36 2.72 -10.74
C LEU A 303 18.25 2.53 -12.25
N ASP A 304 17.04 2.30 -12.73
CA ASP A 304 16.68 2.21 -14.14
C ASP A 304 15.31 2.87 -14.35
N LEU A 305 15.07 3.33 -15.57
CA LEU A 305 13.84 4.00 -15.96
C LEU A 305 12.66 3.02 -15.93
N PRO A 306 11.53 3.34 -15.27
CA PRO A 306 10.28 2.59 -15.38
C PRO A 306 9.73 2.61 -16.82
N LYS A 307 8.95 1.61 -17.18
CA LYS A 307 8.39 1.46 -18.53
C LYS A 307 7.35 2.53 -18.88
N SER A 308 6.65 3.03 -17.87
CA SER A 308 5.56 4.00 -18.04
C SER A 308 5.39 4.87 -16.81
N LEU A 309 4.64 5.94 -16.96
CA LEU A 309 4.32 6.89 -15.90
C LEU A 309 3.40 6.26 -14.85
N GLU A 310 2.49 5.38 -15.27
CA GLU A 310 1.63 4.61 -14.37
C GLU A 310 2.45 3.67 -13.48
N ALA A 311 3.43 2.96 -14.08
CA ALA A 311 4.34 2.09 -13.33
C ALA A 311 5.16 2.91 -12.31
N TYR A 312 5.72 4.04 -12.73
CA TYR A 312 6.45 4.96 -11.85
C TYR A 312 5.58 5.46 -10.69
N TYR A 313 4.34 5.87 -10.98
CA TYR A 313 3.40 6.33 -9.97
C TYR A 313 3.02 5.22 -8.97
N GLN A 314 2.76 4.00 -9.46
CA GLN A 314 2.47 2.86 -8.59
C GLN A 314 3.66 2.47 -7.70
N GLU A 315 4.87 2.45 -8.28
CA GLU A 315 6.09 2.07 -7.58
C GLU A 315 6.47 3.12 -6.52
N THR A 316 6.46 4.41 -6.88
CA THR A 316 6.70 5.51 -5.93
C THR A 316 5.59 5.65 -4.89
N GLY A 317 4.35 5.34 -5.26
CA GLY A 317 3.18 5.33 -4.38
C GLY A 317 3.26 4.34 -3.21
N ARG A 318 4.25 3.42 -3.20
CA ARG A 318 4.54 2.53 -2.05
C ARG A 318 5.18 3.27 -0.90
N GLY A 319 5.82 4.42 -1.16
CA GLY A 319 6.40 5.28 -0.13
C GLY A 319 5.33 6.01 0.69
N GLY A 320 5.54 6.10 2.01
CA GLY A 320 4.77 6.94 2.91
C GLY A 320 3.26 6.68 2.92
N ARG A 321 2.82 5.43 2.93
CA ARG A 321 1.38 5.08 2.97
C ARG A 321 0.72 5.48 4.29
N ASP A 322 1.49 5.61 5.35
CA ASP A 322 1.07 6.13 6.65
C ASP A 322 0.90 7.67 6.69
N GLY A 323 1.13 8.35 5.55
CA GLY A 323 1.03 9.81 5.42
C GLY A 323 2.29 10.55 5.84
N LEU A 324 3.30 9.85 6.39
CA LEU A 324 4.58 10.47 6.74
C LEU A 324 5.46 10.69 5.49
N PRO A 325 6.44 11.60 5.56
CA PRO A 325 7.30 11.92 4.43
C PRO A 325 8.02 10.70 3.85
N ALA A 326 8.12 10.67 2.52
CA ALA A 326 8.87 9.67 1.77
C ALA A 326 9.52 10.30 0.54
N ASP A 327 10.62 9.69 0.08
CA ASP A 327 11.37 10.15 -1.09
C ASP A 327 11.17 9.21 -2.29
N ALA A 328 10.87 9.77 -3.45
CA ALA A 328 10.91 9.11 -4.74
C ALA A 328 12.15 9.62 -5.50
N TRP A 329 13.21 8.81 -5.53
CA TRP A 329 14.47 9.16 -6.16
C TRP A 329 14.73 8.30 -7.40
N MET A 330 15.18 8.91 -8.51
CA MET A 330 15.49 8.17 -9.72
C MET A 330 16.77 8.68 -10.36
N ALA A 331 17.66 7.76 -10.75
CA ALA A 331 18.79 8.04 -11.62
C ALA A 331 18.48 7.57 -13.05
N TYR A 332 18.45 8.49 -14.01
CA TYR A 332 18.02 8.27 -15.37
C TYR A 332 19.08 8.66 -16.39
N GLY A 333 19.26 7.84 -17.42
CA GLY A 333 20.24 8.06 -18.48
C GLY A 333 19.80 7.52 -19.84
N LEU A 334 20.48 7.94 -20.91
CA LEU A 334 20.15 7.54 -22.28
C LEU A 334 20.22 6.03 -22.50
N GLN A 335 21.10 5.32 -21.78
CA GLN A 335 21.16 3.85 -21.87
C GLN A 335 19.86 3.16 -21.44
N ASP A 336 19.15 3.72 -20.47
CA ASP A 336 17.87 3.18 -20.02
C ASP A 336 16.83 3.29 -21.15
N VAL A 337 16.84 4.43 -21.86
CA VAL A 337 15.95 4.68 -23.01
C VAL A 337 16.22 3.67 -24.12
N VAL A 338 17.50 3.51 -24.48
CA VAL A 338 17.92 2.54 -25.52
C VAL A 338 17.44 1.13 -25.17
N MET A 339 17.68 0.71 -23.94
CA MET A 339 17.31 -0.63 -23.47
C MET A 339 15.79 -0.85 -23.49
N LEU A 340 15.01 0.11 -22.99
CA LEU A 340 13.55 0.00 -22.98
C LEU A 340 12.95 -0.02 -24.38
N LYS A 341 13.45 0.85 -25.30
CA LYS A 341 13.03 0.84 -26.69
C LYS A 341 13.36 -0.48 -27.40
N GLN A 342 14.53 -1.07 -27.13
CA GLN A 342 14.89 -2.40 -27.65
C GLN A 342 13.97 -3.50 -27.10
N MET A 343 13.68 -3.48 -25.78
CA MET A 343 12.76 -4.45 -25.17
C MET A 343 11.34 -4.35 -25.79
N LEU A 344 10.88 -3.14 -26.03
CA LEU A 344 9.57 -2.88 -26.61
C LEU A 344 9.46 -3.45 -28.04
N GLN A 345 10.46 -3.25 -28.86
CA GLN A 345 10.47 -3.76 -30.25
C GLN A 345 10.54 -5.28 -30.32
N ASN A 346 11.31 -5.89 -29.41
CA ASN A 346 11.43 -7.35 -29.33
C ASN A 346 10.24 -8.02 -28.62
N SER A 347 9.24 -7.24 -28.18
CA SER A 347 8.04 -7.79 -27.57
C SER A 347 7.13 -8.46 -28.62
N GLU A 348 6.41 -9.51 -28.21
CA GLU A 348 5.48 -10.26 -29.07
C GLU A 348 4.15 -9.54 -29.34
N GLY A 349 3.97 -8.32 -28.82
CA GLY A 349 2.78 -7.50 -29.02
C GLY A 349 2.58 -7.08 -30.48
N ASP A 350 1.33 -6.88 -30.88
CA ASP A 350 0.99 -6.32 -32.20
C ASP A 350 1.46 -4.85 -32.31
N GLU A 351 1.47 -4.33 -33.53
CA GLU A 351 1.93 -2.94 -33.81
C GLU A 351 1.12 -1.88 -33.05
N ARG A 352 -0.16 -2.14 -32.75
CA ARG A 352 -0.99 -1.23 -31.99
C ARG A 352 -0.58 -1.20 -30.51
N HIS A 353 -0.27 -2.35 -29.94
CA HIS A 353 0.26 -2.48 -28.58
C HIS A 353 1.63 -1.81 -28.47
N LYS A 354 2.53 -2.06 -29.42
CA LYS A 354 3.87 -1.43 -29.43
C LYS A 354 3.80 0.10 -29.48
N ARG A 355 2.90 0.66 -30.30
CA ARG A 355 2.68 2.12 -30.37
C ARG A 355 2.17 2.69 -29.04
N LEU A 356 1.25 2.00 -28.38
CA LEU A 356 0.75 2.44 -27.09
C LEU A 356 1.85 2.44 -26.02
N GLU A 357 2.61 1.36 -25.92
CA GLU A 357 3.73 1.26 -24.98
C GLU A 357 4.81 2.30 -25.30
N GLN A 358 5.04 2.64 -26.57
CA GLN A 358 5.92 3.73 -26.96
C GLN A 358 5.41 5.07 -26.43
N HIS A 359 4.11 5.39 -26.58
CA HIS A 359 3.53 6.62 -26.04
C HIS A 359 3.65 6.72 -24.51
N LYS A 360 3.47 5.61 -23.80
CA LYS A 360 3.66 5.56 -22.35
C LYS A 360 5.11 5.82 -21.95
N LEU A 361 6.06 5.24 -22.68
CA LEU A 361 7.49 5.50 -22.48
C LEU A 361 7.84 6.96 -22.77
N ASP A 362 7.30 7.56 -23.83
CA ASP A 362 7.53 8.96 -24.21
C ASP A 362 6.97 9.91 -23.13
N ALA A 363 5.82 9.59 -22.53
CA ALA A 363 5.29 10.34 -21.39
C ALA A 363 6.23 10.27 -20.16
N MET A 364 6.80 9.08 -19.87
CA MET A 364 7.78 8.91 -18.80
C MET A 364 9.06 9.73 -19.05
N LEU A 365 9.54 9.74 -20.30
CA LEU A 365 10.69 10.53 -20.71
C LEU A 365 10.42 12.03 -20.59
N SER A 366 9.22 12.47 -20.94
CA SER A 366 8.79 13.86 -20.78
C SER A 366 8.83 14.29 -19.33
N LEU A 367 8.38 13.45 -18.38
CA LEU A 367 8.52 13.74 -16.94
C LEU A 367 9.99 13.87 -16.53
N CYS A 368 10.88 13.02 -17.05
CA CYS A 368 12.31 13.08 -16.72
C CYS A 368 12.97 14.39 -17.12
N GLU A 369 12.58 14.96 -18.26
CA GLU A 369 13.12 16.22 -18.80
C GLU A 369 12.22 17.45 -18.53
N GLU A 370 11.18 17.29 -17.68
CA GLU A 370 10.27 18.38 -17.33
C GLU A 370 11.02 19.52 -16.63
N THR A 371 10.72 20.74 -17.05
CA THR A 371 11.29 21.97 -16.46
C THR A 371 10.36 22.66 -15.47
N ARG A 372 9.07 22.38 -15.55
CA ARG A 372 8.05 22.82 -14.59
C ARG A 372 8.00 21.88 -13.39
N CYS A 373 7.04 22.10 -12.50
CA CYS A 373 6.78 21.24 -11.36
C CYS A 373 6.52 19.78 -11.80
N ARG A 374 7.30 18.83 -11.29
CA ARG A 374 7.13 17.40 -11.64
C ARG A 374 5.79 16.85 -11.22
N ARG A 375 5.26 17.31 -10.08
CA ARG A 375 3.95 16.86 -9.58
C ARG A 375 2.82 17.37 -10.47
N GLN A 376 2.87 18.62 -10.94
CA GLN A 376 1.92 19.11 -11.93
C GLN A 376 1.92 18.26 -13.20
N ALA A 377 3.11 17.92 -13.72
CA ALA A 377 3.23 17.09 -14.92
C ALA A 377 2.70 15.66 -14.69
N LEU A 378 2.96 15.10 -13.50
CA LEU A 378 2.46 13.78 -13.12
C LEU A 378 0.92 13.76 -13.01
N LEU A 379 0.33 14.76 -12.35
CA LEU A 379 -1.12 14.87 -12.16
C LEU A 379 -1.83 15.14 -13.49
N ALA A 380 -1.28 16.00 -14.32
CA ALA A 380 -1.81 16.29 -15.66
C ALA A 380 -1.90 15.03 -16.55
N TYR A 381 -0.99 14.08 -16.40
CA TYR A 381 -1.07 12.78 -17.09
C TYR A 381 -2.32 11.97 -16.70
N PHE A 382 -2.81 12.13 -15.47
CA PHE A 382 -4.02 11.49 -14.97
C PHE A 382 -5.29 12.35 -15.12
N ASP A 383 -5.27 13.38 -15.97
CA ASP A 383 -6.35 14.35 -16.19
C ASP A 383 -6.69 15.18 -14.92
N GLU A 384 -5.73 15.40 -14.03
CA GLU A 384 -5.89 16.23 -12.85
C GLU A 384 -5.10 17.53 -12.99
N ASP A 385 -5.78 18.66 -12.86
CA ASP A 385 -5.17 19.98 -12.89
C ASP A 385 -4.69 20.41 -11.51
N MET A 386 -3.45 20.89 -11.43
CA MET A 386 -2.86 21.46 -10.24
C MET A 386 -2.37 22.88 -10.60
N PRO A 387 -3.14 23.93 -10.25
CA PRO A 387 -2.87 25.27 -10.72
C PRO A 387 -1.55 25.85 -10.21
N GLU A 388 -1.16 25.54 -8.96
CA GLU A 388 0.06 26.06 -8.35
C GLU A 388 1.16 24.98 -8.29
N PRO A 389 2.44 25.37 -8.45
CA PRO A 389 3.57 24.46 -8.25
C PRO A 389 3.58 23.88 -6.82
N CYS A 390 3.96 22.62 -6.69
CA CYS A 390 3.87 21.91 -5.41
C CYS A 390 4.82 22.41 -4.31
N GLY A 391 5.86 23.18 -4.64
CA GLY A 391 6.90 23.58 -3.69
C GLY A 391 7.71 22.43 -3.08
N HIS A 392 7.41 21.18 -3.47
CA HIS A 392 7.93 19.96 -2.83
C HIS A 392 8.31 18.87 -3.86
N CYS A 393 9.12 19.28 -4.87
CA CYS A 393 9.85 18.40 -5.79
C CYS A 393 11.19 19.06 -6.14
N ASP A 394 12.11 18.31 -6.74
CA ASP A 394 13.44 18.84 -7.10
C ASP A 394 13.37 20.11 -7.97
N ASN A 395 12.50 20.13 -8.98
CA ASN A 395 12.34 21.30 -9.84
C ASN A 395 11.83 22.54 -9.10
N CYS A 396 10.96 22.37 -8.09
CA CYS A 396 10.45 23.48 -7.28
C CYS A 396 11.47 23.99 -6.25
N VAL A 397 12.24 23.06 -5.63
CA VAL A 397 13.16 23.39 -4.53
C VAL A 397 14.52 23.86 -5.05
N ASP A 398 15.10 23.13 -6.01
CA ASP A 398 16.44 23.40 -6.53
C ASP A 398 16.38 24.44 -7.67
N GLY A 399 15.21 24.64 -8.27
CA GLY A 399 15.02 25.42 -9.50
C GLY A 399 15.56 24.70 -10.74
N VAL A 400 15.09 25.09 -11.89
CA VAL A 400 15.56 24.55 -13.16
C VAL A 400 16.17 25.68 -13.98
N GLN A 401 17.46 25.56 -14.32
CA GLN A 401 18.08 26.43 -15.26
C GLN A 401 17.82 25.92 -16.68
N THR A 402 17.28 26.78 -17.53
CA THR A 402 17.15 26.53 -18.97
C THR A 402 18.15 27.37 -19.75
N TRP A 403 18.42 26.97 -20.96
CA TRP A 403 19.30 27.69 -21.87
C TRP A 403 18.87 27.46 -23.32
N ASP A 404 19.16 28.43 -24.18
CA ASP A 404 18.95 28.28 -25.61
C ASP A 404 19.96 27.28 -26.17
N ALA A 405 19.49 26.08 -26.48
CA ALA A 405 20.27 25.01 -27.07
C ALA A 405 20.06 24.84 -28.56
N THR A 406 19.46 25.85 -29.24
CA THR A 406 19.08 25.79 -30.66
C THR A 406 20.30 25.46 -31.55
N GLU A 407 21.39 26.20 -31.42
CA GLU A 407 22.58 25.97 -32.27
C GLU A 407 23.32 24.67 -31.89
N PRO A 408 23.58 24.35 -30.61
CA PRO A 408 24.13 23.05 -30.24
C PRO A 408 23.27 21.87 -30.68
N ALA A 409 21.95 21.97 -30.62
CA ALA A 409 21.05 20.92 -31.09
C ALA A 409 21.18 20.72 -32.63
N ARG A 410 21.28 21.79 -33.39
CA ARG A 410 21.56 21.72 -34.84
C ARG A 410 22.89 21.07 -35.14
N GLN A 411 23.93 21.37 -34.36
CA GLN A 411 25.25 20.71 -34.46
C GLN A 411 25.15 19.21 -34.16
N ALA A 412 24.43 18.82 -33.10
CA ALA A 412 24.20 17.41 -32.72
C ALA A 412 23.44 16.64 -33.83
N LEU A 413 22.34 17.20 -34.34
CA LEU A 413 21.57 16.62 -35.43
C LEU A 413 22.38 16.52 -36.73
N SER A 414 23.18 17.54 -37.04
CA SER A 414 24.11 17.52 -38.16
C SER A 414 25.20 16.45 -38.02
N ALA A 415 25.71 16.25 -36.81
CA ALA A 415 26.68 15.18 -36.54
C ALA A 415 26.03 13.78 -36.72
N ILE A 416 24.80 13.55 -36.27
CA ILE A 416 24.06 12.32 -36.53
C ILE A 416 23.96 12.08 -38.05
N PHE A 417 23.54 13.10 -38.82
CA PHE A 417 23.37 12.97 -40.27
C PHE A 417 24.69 12.68 -40.99
N ARG A 418 25.72 13.45 -40.72
CA ARG A 418 27.01 13.37 -41.43
C ARG A 418 27.84 12.15 -41.10
N THR A 419 27.61 11.52 -39.93
CA THR A 419 28.20 10.23 -39.57
C THR A 419 27.42 9.03 -40.10
N GLY A 420 26.32 9.24 -40.87
CA GLY A 420 25.54 8.17 -41.50
C GLY A 420 24.48 7.54 -40.61
N GLN A 421 24.05 8.21 -39.55
CA GLN A 421 22.92 7.85 -38.70
C GLN A 421 23.01 6.43 -38.08
N ARG A 422 24.17 5.99 -37.64
CA ARG A 422 24.40 4.63 -37.09
C ARG A 422 25.32 4.61 -35.87
N TYR A 423 25.78 5.76 -35.41
CA TYR A 423 26.70 5.80 -34.28
C TYR A 423 26.01 6.24 -32.98
N GLY A 424 26.42 5.65 -31.87
CA GLY A 424 25.93 6.03 -30.55
C GLY A 424 26.55 7.33 -30.06
N VAL A 425 25.94 7.90 -29.00
CA VAL A 425 26.28 9.23 -28.44
C VAL A 425 27.77 9.39 -28.14
N GLY A 426 28.44 8.36 -27.60
CA GLY A 426 29.87 8.49 -27.30
C GLY A 426 30.72 8.85 -28.49
N HIS A 427 30.47 8.20 -29.63
CA HIS A 427 31.20 8.50 -30.87
C HIS A 427 30.84 9.89 -31.44
N LEU A 428 29.55 10.25 -31.42
CA LEU A 428 29.08 11.57 -31.87
C LEU A 428 29.69 12.71 -31.05
N VAL A 429 29.79 12.52 -29.74
CA VAL A 429 30.46 13.47 -28.83
C VAL A 429 31.94 13.59 -29.13
N ASP A 430 32.64 12.47 -29.39
CA ASP A 430 34.07 12.49 -29.76
C ASP A 430 34.29 13.27 -31.06
N VAL A 431 33.41 13.10 -32.06
CA VAL A 431 33.45 13.88 -33.32
C VAL A 431 33.20 15.36 -33.06
N LEU A 432 32.18 15.74 -32.30
CA LEU A 432 31.85 17.13 -31.99
C LEU A 432 32.96 17.85 -31.21
N LEU A 433 33.60 17.15 -30.27
CA LEU A 433 34.70 17.66 -29.47
C LEU A 433 36.05 17.68 -30.26
N GLY A 434 36.09 17.02 -31.41
CA GLY A 434 37.31 16.94 -32.22
C GLY A 434 38.36 16.01 -31.60
N LYS A 435 37.95 14.95 -30.93
CA LYS A 435 38.84 13.94 -30.35
C LYS A 435 39.37 13.02 -31.44
N ASP A 436 40.67 13.12 -31.70
CA ASP A 436 41.34 12.31 -32.73
C ASP A 436 41.75 10.96 -32.18
N ASN A 437 40.78 10.05 -32.00
CA ASN A 437 40.98 8.69 -31.55
C ASN A 437 40.95 7.66 -32.71
N GLU A 438 41.36 6.44 -32.45
CA GLU A 438 41.41 5.38 -33.44
C GLU A 438 40.07 5.10 -34.10
N LYS A 439 38.97 5.15 -33.36
CA LYS A 439 37.62 4.93 -33.86
C LYS A 439 37.18 6.05 -34.82
N VAL A 440 37.48 7.31 -34.52
CA VAL A 440 37.15 8.44 -35.38
C VAL A 440 37.96 8.37 -36.70
N ARG A 441 39.25 7.97 -36.60
CA ARG A 441 40.12 7.79 -37.76
C ARG A 441 39.70 6.65 -38.66
N SER A 442 39.34 5.49 -38.07
CA SER A 442 38.98 4.32 -38.87
C SER A 442 37.73 4.52 -39.71
N PHE A 443 36.86 5.45 -39.35
CA PHE A 443 35.67 5.84 -40.12
C PHE A 443 35.85 7.12 -40.95
N GLY A 444 37.01 7.73 -40.89
CA GLY A 444 37.29 8.97 -41.65
C GLY A 444 36.56 10.24 -41.13
N HIS A 445 35.99 10.15 -39.90
CA HIS A 445 35.13 11.22 -39.37
C HIS A 445 35.89 12.49 -38.94
N GLN A 446 37.23 12.43 -38.83
CA GLN A 446 38.06 13.62 -38.62
C GLN A 446 38.00 14.63 -39.81
N HIS A 447 37.53 14.18 -40.99
CA HIS A 447 37.38 15.02 -42.17
C HIS A 447 35.97 15.61 -42.33
N LEU A 448 35.04 15.28 -41.45
CA LEU A 448 33.69 15.82 -41.52
C LEU A 448 33.64 17.28 -41.05
N SER A 449 32.79 18.09 -41.69
CA SER A 449 32.60 19.50 -41.32
C SER A 449 32.07 19.74 -39.90
N VAL A 450 31.61 18.69 -39.24
CA VAL A 450 31.13 18.69 -37.84
C VAL A 450 32.24 18.30 -36.86
N PHE A 451 33.44 17.94 -37.32
CA PHE A 451 34.55 17.58 -36.45
C PHE A 451 35.09 18.80 -35.69
N GLY A 452 35.02 18.75 -34.37
CA GLY A 452 35.56 19.79 -33.50
C GLY A 452 34.73 21.09 -33.42
N VAL A 453 33.52 21.13 -33.99
CA VAL A 453 32.63 22.32 -33.92
C VAL A 453 31.99 22.49 -32.53
N GLY A 454 31.97 21.44 -31.74
CA GLY A 454 31.26 21.38 -30.47
C GLY A 454 32.11 21.65 -29.23
N LYS A 455 33.28 22.31 -29.37
CA LYS A 455 34.24 22.56 -28.25
C LYS A 455 33.70 23.51 -27.17
N ALA A 456 32.61 24.22 -27.44
CA ALA A 456 31.97 25.12 -26.49
C ALA A 456 31.29 24.43 -25.34
N LEU A 457 30.91 23.15 -25.49
CA LEU A 457 30.25 22.33 -24.46
C LEU A 457 31.20 21.21 -24.03
N SER A 458 31.09 20.84 -22.76
CA SER A 458 31.77 19.67 -22.20
C SER A 458 31.15 18.36 -22.69
N GLU A 459 31.84 17.24 -22.49
CA GLU A 459 31.34 15.92 -22.83
C GLU A 459 30.02 15.59 -22.11
N SER A 460 29.90 15.97 -20.83
CA SER A 460 28.68 15.78 -20.04
C SER A 460 27.49 16.59 -20.57
N GLU A 461 27.73 17.83 -20.97
CA GLU A 461 26.70 18.72 -21.58
C GLU A 461 26.23 18.16 -22.94
N TRP A 462 27.13 17.64 -23.76
CA TRP A 462 26.77 16.98 -25.01
C TRP A 462 25.94 15.73 -24.78
N ARG A 463 26.32 14.89 -23.80
CA ARG A 463 25.55 13.69 -23.42
C ARG A 463 24.15 14.06 -22.94
N SER A 464 24.02 15.11 -22.13
CA SER A 464 22.76 15.66 -21.69
C SER A 464 21.90 16.15 -22.85
N LEU A 465 22.49 16.90 -23.78
CA LEU A 465 21.80 17.39 -24.96
C LEU A 465 21.25 16.26 -25.83
N PHE A 466 22.06 15.25 -26.15
CA PHE A 466 21.59 14.09 -26.92
C PHE A 466 20.46 13.33 -26.20
N ARG A 467 20.54 13.17 -24.87
CA ARG A 467 19.47 12.56 -24.06
C ARG A 467 18.16 13.33 -24.19
N GLN A 468 18.22 14.66 -24.08
CA GLN A 468 17.07 15.53 -24.21
C GLN A 468 16.51 15.57 -25.65
N LEU A 469 17.32 15.51 -26.68
CA LEU A 469 16.87 15.40 -28.06
C LEU A 469 16.06 14.09 -28.30
N VAL A 470 16.54 12.97 -27.74
CA VAL A 470 15.84 11.68 -27.82
C VAL A 470 14.54 11.69 -27.01
N ALA A 471 14.57 12.26 -25.81
CA ALA A 471 13.38 12.37 -24.95
C ALA A 471 12.28 13.26 -25.56
N ARG A 472 12.67 14.31 -26.30
CA ARG A 472 11.74 15.20 -27.01
C ARG A 472 11.35 14.71 -28.42
N GLY A 473 11.78 13.52 -28.81
CA GLY A 473 11.48 12.94 -30.11
C GLY A 473 12.09 13.68 -31.31
N LEU A 474 13.21 14.42 -31.11
CA LEU A 474 13.93 15.09 -32.18
C LEU A 474 15.00 14.17 -32.80
N ALA A 475 15.35 13.09 -32.14
CA ALA A 475 16.19 12.02 -32.64
C ALA A 475 15.67 10.68 -32.12
N ASP A 476 15.80 9.63 -32.93
CA ASP A 476 15.44 8.27 -32.58
C ASP A 476 16.68 7.41 -32.31
N VAL A 477 16.49 6.37 -31.51
CA VAL A 477 17.52 5.35 -31.29
C VAL A 477 17.34 4.25 -32.33
N ASP A 478 18.42 3.96 -33.09
CA ASP A 478 18.44 2.84 -34.02
C ASP A 478 18.55 1.50 -33.26
N HIS A 479 17.57 0.66 -33.45
CA HIS A 479 17.42 -0.61 -32.72
C HIS A 479 18.17 -1.77 -33.40
N GLU A 480 18.33 -1.69 -34.71
CA GLU A 480 19.06 -2.70 -35.50
C GLU A 480 20.58 -2.48 -35.44
N GLY A 481 21.02 -1.26 -35.14
CA GLY A 481 22.40 -0.82 -35.14
C GLY A 481 23.01 -0.46 -33.80
N TYR A 482 23.00 -1.35 -32.80
CA TYR A 482 23.74 -1.20 -31.54
C TYR A 482 23.52 0.13 -30.78
N GLY A 483 22.35 0.75 -30.90
CA GLY A 483 22.01 2.01 -30.22
C GLY A 483 22.54 3.27 -30.91
N GLY A 484 22.77 3.24 -32.20
CA GLY A 484 23.02 4.42 -33.02
C GLY A 484 21.84 5.41 -32.99
N LEU A 485 22.11 6.69 -33.26
CA LEU A 485 21.06 7.70 -33.34
C LEU A 485 20.69 7.95 -34.82
N ARG A 486 19.38 8.10 -35.06
CA ARG A 486 18.80 8.47 -36.36
C ARG A 486 17.99 9.74 -36.24
N LEU A 487 17.91 10.50 -37.34
CA LEU A 487 17.01 11.64 -37.44
C LEU A 487 15.58 11.18 -37.75
N ASN A 488 14.61 11.93 -37.27
CA ASN A 488 13.22 11.80 -37.68
C ASN A 488 12.69 13.12 -38.28
N ASP A 489 11.48 13.12 -38.79
CA ASP A 489 10.90 14.29 -39.45
C ASP A 489 10.67 15.47 -38.49
N SER A 490 10.52 15.23 -37.18
CA SER A 490 10.30 16.27 -36.17
C SER A 490 11.47 17.20 -35.99
N CYS A 491 12.71 16.80 -36.36
CA CYS A 491 13.88 17.68 -36.24
C CYS A 491 13.99 18.69 -37.37
N ARG A 492 13.22 18.57 -38.46
CA ARG A 492 13.34 19.43 -39.66
C ARG A 492 13.10 20.93 -39.38
N PRO A 493 12.07 21.35 -38.64
CA PRO A 493 11.87 22.77 -38.32
C PRO A 493 13.05 23.38 -37.57
N LEU A 494 13.64 22.60 -36.63
CA LEU A 494 14.83 23.04 -35.88
C LEU A 494 16.05 23.20 -36.81
N LEU A 495 16.31 22.22 -37.67
CA LEU A 495 17.40 22.27 -38.65
C LEU A 495 17.27 23.45 -39.63
N LYS A 496 16.03 23.79 -40.02
CA LYS A 496 15.75 24.97 -40.90
C LYS A 496 15.80 26.31 -40.16
N GLY A 497 15.84 26.30 -38.81
CA GLY A 497 15.82 27.54 -38.02
C GLY A 497 14.42 28.14 -37.86
N GLU A 498 13.38 27.37 -38.09
CA GLU A 498 11.97 27.79 -37.96
C GLU A 498 11.51 27.85 -36.50
N VAL A 499 12.21 27.11 -35.61
CA VAL A 499 11.93 27.04 -34.18
C VAL A 499 13.21 27.13 -33.35
N THR A 500 13.08 27.67 -32.14
CA THR A 500 14.13 27.70 -31.12
C THR A 500 13.92 26.55 -30.15
N LEU A 501 14.98 26.08 -29.49
CA LEU A 501 14.95 24.98 -28.58
C LEU A 501 15.57 25.37 -27.22
N GLU A 502 14.71 25.49 -26.21
CA GLU A 502 15.16 25.60 -24.82
C GLU A 502 15.29 24.22 -24.18
N LEU A 503 16.45 23.97 -23.59
CA LEU A 503 16.72 22.73 -22.84
C LEU A 503 17.09 23.07 -21.39
N ARG A 504 16.82 22.08 -20.49
CA ARG A 504 17.30 22.17 -19.10
C ARG A 504 18.84 22.03 -19.09
N ARG A 505 19.47 22.76 -18.21
CA ARG A 505 20.88 22.58 -17.90
C ARG A 505 21.02 21.64 -16.72
N ASP A 506 21.72 20.51 -16.92
CA ASP A 506 22.01 19.61 -15.80
C ASP A 506 22.99 20.35 -14.87
N LEU A 507 22.52 20.67 -13.67
CA LEU A 507 23.38 21.23 -12.64
C LEU A 507 24.38 20.17 -12.25
N LYS A 508 25.68 20.47 -12.32
CA LYS A 508 26.68 19.64 -11.67
C LYS A 508 26.29 19.54 -10.21
N PRO A 509 26.25 18.35 -9.60
CA PRO A 509 26.04 18.23 -8.18
C PRO A 509 27.11 19.09 -7.50
N GLN A 510 26.73 20.26 -7.04
CA GLN A 510 27.56 20.97 -6.10
C GLN A 510 27.63 20.07 -4.89
N VAL A 511 28.82 19.56 -4.61
CA VAL A 511 29.18 18.98 -3.33
C VAL A 511 29.19 20.15 -2.33
N THR A 512 28.03 20.70 -2.09
CA THR A 512 27.79 21.55 -0.93
C THR A 512 27.72 20.62 0.25
N ALA A 513 28.86 20.42 0.86
CA ALA A 513 29.10 19.65 2.06
C ALA A 513 28.30 20.16 3.28
N LYS A 514 27.19 20.86 3.13
CA LYS A 514 26.43 21.47 4.24
C LYS A 514 24.90 21.55 4.09
N THR A 515 24.30 21.02 3.03
CA THR A 515 22.85 20.81 3.00
C THR A 515 22.55 19.39 2.57
N GLY A 516 23.07 18.44 3.31
CA GLY A 516 22.45 17.14 3.41
C GLY A 516 21.04 17.38 3.93
N SER A 517 20.05 17.26 3.08
CA SER A 517 18.66 17.20 3.52
C SER A 517 18.56 15.95 4.37
N LYS A 518 18.68 16.13 5.69
CA LYS A 518 18.35 15.03 6.62
C LYS A 518 17.04 14.44 6.15
N SER A 519 16.95 13.11 6.06
CA SER A 519 15.70 12.42 5.74
C SER A 519 14.57 13.15 6.46
N GLN A 520 13.54 13.59 5.73
CA GLN A 520 12.44 14.34 6.34
C GLN A 520 11.79 13.52 7.45
N ALA A 521 11.81 12.19 7.34
CA ALA A 521 11.35 11.28 8.37
C ALA A 521 12.23 11.32 9.63
N SER A 522 13.56 11.46 9.50
CA SER A 522 14.46 11.56 10.65
C SER A 522 14.40 12.93 11.36
N GLN A 523 13.76 13.93 10.74
CA GLN A 523 13.52 15.25 11.34
C GLN A 523 12.24 15.32 12.17
N LEU A 524 11.36 14.32 12.08
CA LEU A 524 10.08 14.29 12.79
C LEU A 524 10.24 14.07 14.29
N VAL A 525 11.36 13.49 14.73
CA VAL A 525 11.66 13.20 16.14
C VAL A 525 12.94 13.93 16.53
N ARG A 526 12.87 14.83 17.50
CA ARG A 526 13.98 15.70 17.92
C ARG A 526 14.58 15.24 19.25
N GLY A 527 15.91 15.27 19.36
CA GLY A 527 16.68 15.24 20.60
C GLY A 527 16.20 14.25 21.66
N GLU A 528 15.61 14.73 22.74
CA GLU A 528 15.13 13.94 23.87
C GLU A 528 13.99 12.97 23.54
N GLU A 529 13.17 13.29 22.53
CA GLU A 529 12.09 12.41 22.04
C GLU A 529 12.63 11.15 21.35
N ARG A 530 13.91 11.12 20.95
CA ARG A 530 14.48 10.01 20.20
C ARG A 530 14.60 8.72 21.01
N GLU A 531 14.95 8.82 22.27
CA GLU A 531 15.04 7.64 23.16
C GLU A 531 13.65 7.01 23.34
N GLN A 532 12.65 7.84 23.59
CA GLN A 532 11.27 7.39 23.77
C GLN A 532 10.69 6.81 22.46
N TRP A 533 11.00 7.44 21.31
CA TRP A 533 10.65 6.90 20.00
C TRP A 533 11.22 5.50 19.75
N GLU A 534 12.51 5.29 20.04
CA GLU A 534 13.14 3.99 19.87
C GLU A 534 12.59 2.95 20.87
N ALA A 535 12.22 3.37 22.09
CA ALA A 535 11.57 2.51 23.06
C ALA A 535 10.17 2.04 22.60
N LEU A 536 9.35 2.97 22.07
CA LEU A 536 8.04 2.62 21.48
C LEU A 536 8.18 1.65 20.31
N ARG A 537 9.16 1.86 19.43
CA ARG A 537 9.44 0.96 18.32
C ARG A 537 9.93 -0.41 18.79
N ALA A 538 10.76 -0.46 19.82
CA ALA A 538 11.26 -1.71 20.39
C ALA A 538 10.12 -2.51 21.02
N LEU A 539 9.23 -1.87 21.78
CA LEU A 539 8.04 -2.50 22.34
C LEU A 539 7.13 -3.04 21.24
N ARG A 540 6.83 -2.22 20.21
CA ARG A 540 6.03 -2.65 19.06
C ARG A 540 6.61 -3.88 18.38
N ARG A 541 7.92 -3.92 18.17
CA ARG A 541 8.60 -5.08 17.57
C ARG A 541 8.45 -6.32 18.41
N LYS A 542 8.67 -6.22 19.73
CA LYS A 542 8.48 -7.33 20.67
C LYS A 542 7.07 -7.90 20.60
N LEU A 543 6.05 -7.05 20.69
CA LEU A 543 4.64 -7.46 20.60
C LEU A 543 4.31 -8.08 19.24
N ALA A 544 4.85 -7.54 18.15
CA ALA A 544 4.66 -8.07 16.81
C ALA A 544 5.26 -9.48 16.64
N GLU A 545 6.44 -9.74 17.22
CA GLU A 545 7.07 -11.05 17.24
C GLU A 545 6.25 -12.06 18.09
N GLU A 546 5.75 -11.65 19.25
CA GLU A 546 4.91 -12.47 20.13
C GLU A 546 3.59 -12.88 19.45
N HIS A 547 2.99 -12.00 18.66
CA HIS A 547 1.74 -12.25 17.95
C HIS A 547 1.93 -12.79 16.52
N GLY A 548 3.16 -12.88 16.02
CA GLY A 548 3.46 -13.36 14.67
C GLY A 548 2.97 -12.45 13.54
N VAL A 549 2.74 -11.17 13.81
CA VAL A 549 2.25 -10.17 12.85
C VAL A 549 3.31 -9.12 12.53
N PRO A 550 3.20 -8.43 11.37
CA PRO A 550 4.06 -7.29 11.08
C PRO A 550 3.93 -6.15 12.11
N PRO A 551 5.01 -5.43 12.46
CA PRO A 551 4.99 -4.37 13.48
C PRO A 551 3.94 -3.27 13.23
N TYR A 552 3.70 -2.90 11.98
CA TYR A 552 2.71 -1.88 11.62
C TYR A 552 1.26 -2.32 11.84
N VAL A 553 1.00 -3.62 11.96
CA VAL A 553 -0.33 -4.15 12.31
C VAL A 553 -0.67 -3.83 13.77
N ILE A 554 0.33 -3.86 14.68
CA ILE A 554 0.17 -3.38 16.04
C ILE A 554 -0.16 -1.88 16.00
N PHE A 555 0.80 -1.04 15.62
CA PHE A 555 0.60 0.40 15.38
C PHE A 555 1.50 0.90 14.24
N PRO A 556 0.98 1.68 13.26
CA PRO A 556 1.80 2.33 12.26
C PRO A 556 2.67 3.43 12.88
N ASP A 557 3.73 3.86 12.18
CA ASP A 557 4.64 4.92 12.66
C ASP A 557 3.90 6.23 12.94
N SER A 558 2.86 6.55 12.17
CA SER A 558 2.02 7.73 12.39
C SER A 558 1.34 7.72 13.75
N THR A 559 0.82 6.58 14.18
CA THR A 559 0.19 6.41 15.52
C THR A 559 1.24 6.51 16.63
N LEU A 560 2.40 5.88 16.48
CA LEU A 560 3.49 6.02 17.47
C LEU A 560 3.98 7.47 17.59
N LEU A 561 4.05 8.18 16.46
CA LEU A 561 4.46 9.58 16.44
C LEU A 561 3.41 10.48 17.13
N GLU A 562 2.14 10.16 16.98
CA GLU A 562 1.06 10.87 17.66
C GLU A 562 1.06 10.57 19.15
N MET A 563 1.29 9.33 19.58
CA MET A 563 1.52 8.97 20.99
C MET A 563 2.68 9.77 21.60
N LEU A 564 3.81 9.84 20.87
CA LEU A 564 4.98 10.60 21.31
C LEU A 564 4.70 12.10 21.46
N ARG A 565 3.85 12.67 20.61
CA ARG A 565 3.50 14.11 20.64
C ARG A 565 2.42 14.44 21.66
N SER A 566 1.41 13.60 21.78
CA SER A 566 0.28 13.81 22.68
C SER A 566 0.60 13.39 24.12
N GLN A 567 1.63 12.54 24.34
CA GLN A 567 2.06 12.05 25.66
C GLN A 567 0.87 11.60 26.54
N PRO A 568 0.04 10.66 26.08
CA PRO A 568 -1.11 10.22 26.86
C PRO A 568 -0.66 9.64 28.21
N THR A 569 -1.34 10.04 29.28
CA THR A 569 -1.06 9.63 30.67
C THR A 569 -2.04 8.56 31.16
N SER A 570 -3.13 8.33 30.42
CA SER A 570 -4.18 7.36 30.76
C SER A 570 -4.68 6.61 29.53
N LEU A 571 -5.32 5.46 29.72
CA LEU A 571 -5.99 4.70 28.65
C LEU A 571 -7.09 5.53 27.96
N ALA A 572 -7.76 6.42 28.70
CA ALA A 572 -8.78 7.30 28.14
C ALA A 572 -8.17 8.34 27.17
N GLU A 573 -6.97 8.83 27.46
CA GLU A 573 -6.23 9.71 26.55
C GLU A 573 -5.64 8.91 25.38
N MET A 574 -5.11 7.71 25.63
CA MET A 574 -4.62 6.80 24.61
C MET A 574 -5.72 6.43 23.60
N ALA A 575 -6.97 6.27 24.03
CA ALA A 575 -8.13 6.02 23.15
C ALA A 575 -8.43 7.17 22.16
N ARG A 576 -7.89 8.36 22.41
CA ARG A 576 -8.04 9.54 21.51
C ARG A 576 -6.95 9.60 20.44
N VAL A 577 -5.90 8.80 20.58
CA VAL A 577 -4.82 8.74 19.60
C VAL A 577 -5.33 8.06 18.32
N SER A 578 -5.09 8.69 17.17
CA SER A 578 -5.54 8.17 15.88
C SER A 578 -4.90 6.82 15.56
N GLY A 579 -5.72 5.84 15.17
CA GLY A 579 -5.28 4.47 14.90
C GLY A 579 -5.29 3.54 16.12
N VAL A 580 -5.76 4.03 17.28
CA VAL A 580 -5.99 3.24 18.49
C VAL A 580 -7.48 2.92 18.58
N GLY A 581 -7.88 1.77 18.03
CA GLY A 581 -9.24 1.25 18.19
C GLY A 581 -9.41 0.52 19.52
N ALA A 582 -10.66 0.25 19.92
CA ALA A 582 -11.01 -0.31 21.21
C ALA A 582 -10.23 -1.60 21.54
N ARG A 583 -10.14 -2.53 20.59
CA ARG A 583 -9.42 -3.81 20.76
C ARG A 583 -7.90 -3.64 20.92
N LYS A 584 -7.29 -2.72 20.16
CA LYS A 584 -5.86 -2.43 20.29
C LYS A 584 -5.54 -1.72 21.60
N LEU A 585 -6.45 -0.86 22.05
CA LEU A 585 -6.35 -0.21 23.36
C LEU A 585 -6.37 -1.24 24.48
N GLU A 586 -7.35 -2.16 24.47
CA GLU A 586 -7.48 -3.24 25.45
C GLU A 586 -6.23 -4.13 25.48
N ARG A 587 -5.68 -4.46 24.32
CA ARG A 587 -4.61 -5.45 24.15
C ARG A 587 -3.21 -4.88 24.39
N TYR A 588 -2.99 -3.63 24.00
CA TYR A 588 -1.65 -3.02 23.95
C TYR A 588 -1.55 -1.70 24.72
N GLY A 589 -2.68 -1.07 25.07
CA GLY A 589 -2.70 0.29 25.62
C GLY A 589 -1.84 0.46 26.86
N GLU A 590 -1.92 -0.45 27.83
CA GLU A 590 -1.16 -0.40 29.07
C GLU A 590 0.36 -0.45 28.82
N ALA A 591 0.80 -1.39 27.97
CA ALA A 591 2.23 -1.54 27.67
C ALA A 591 2.85 -0.29 27.00
N PHE A 592 2.09 0.37 26.12
CA PHE A 592 2.56 1.60 25.49
C PHE A 592 2.50 2.81 26.44
N LEU A 593 1.51 2.89 27.34
CA LEU A 593 1.46 3.91 28.38
C LEU A 593 2.67 3.83 29.32
N GLU A 594 3.05 2.63 29.73
CA GLU A 594 4.22 2.41 30.60
C GLU A 594 5.51 3.00 29.98
N VAL A 595 5.71 2.79 28.66
CA VAL A 595 6.86 3.37 27.94
C VAL A 595 6.78 4.90 27.86
N LEU A 596 5.58 5.47 27.84
CA LEU A 596 5.36 6.91 27.80
C LEU A 596 5.49 7.57 29.18
N GLY A 597 5.69 6.77 30.25
CA GLY A 597 5.80 7.26 31.63
C GLY A 597 4.45 7.59 32.27
N GLY A 598 3.35 7.13 31.63
CA GLY A 598 2.02 7.16 32.22
C GLY A 598 1.91 6.10 33.32
N GLU A 599 1.22 6.40 34.40
CA GLU A 599 0.80 5.39 35.34
C GLU A 599 -0.32 4.58 34.67
N ALA A 600 -0.21 3.26 34.68
CA ALA A 600 -1.29 2.36 34.31
C ALA A 600 -2.39 2.41 35.38
N GLU A 601 -3.05 3.57 35.50
CA GLU A 601 -4.32 3.60 36.21
C GLU A 601 -5.31 2.80 35.36
N ALA A 602 -5.75 1.67 35.88
CA ALA A 602 -6.90 0.97 35.32
C ALA A 602 -8.01 2.01 35.04
N PRO A 603 -8.62 2.00 33.87
CA PRO A 603 -9.57 3.02 33.49
C PRO A 603 -10.64 3.12 34.58
N LYS A 604 -10.75 4.24 35.24
CA LYS A 604 -11.80 4.52 36.24
C LYS A 604 -13.19 4.21 35.68
N VAL A 605 -13.35 4.28 34.38
CA VAL A 605 -14.61 3.95 33.70
C VAL A 605 -14.97 2.47 33.84
N VAL A 606 -14.02 1.54 33.78
CA VAL A 606 -14.33 0.08 33.94
C VAL A 606 -14.47 -0.26 35.43
N ALA A 607 -13.68 0.34 36.29
CA ALA A 607 -13.82 0.18 37.75
C ALA A 607 -15.13 0.79 38.25
N ASP A 608 -15.54 1.95 37.73
CA ASP A 608 -16.82 2.59 38.02
C ASP A 608 -17.99 1.77 37.51
N VAL A 609 -17.95 1.31 36.26
CA VAL A 609 -19.00 0.48 35.65
C VAL A 609 -19.13 -0.89 36.36
N ARG A 610 -18.01 -1.51 36.73
CA ARG A 610 -18.04 -2.77 37.50
C ARG A 610 -18.57 -2.57 38.92
N HIS A 611 -18.14 -1.50 39.59
CA HIS A 611 -18.63 -1.15 40.91
C HIS A 611 -20.10 -0.78 40.88
N GLU A 612 -20.55 -0.07 39.88
CA GLU A 612 -21.93 0.29 39.63
C GLU A 612 -22.77 -0.98 39.30
N LEU A 613 -22.24 -1.87 38.41
CA LEU A 613 -22.88 -3.16 38.13
C LEU A 613 -23.07 -4.01 39.38
N ILE A 614 -22.04 -4.16 40.22
CA ILE A 614 -22.14 -4.91 41.49
C ILE A 614 -23.16 -4.25 42.41
N THR A 615 -23.20 -2.93 42.45
CA THR A 615 -24.15 -2.18 43.28
C THR A 615 -25.59 -2.38 42.79
N LEU A 616 -25.82 -2.31 41.47
CA LEU A 616 -27.12 -2.52 40.85
C LEU A 616 -27.59 -3.97 41.01
N ALA A 617 -26.72 -4.96 40.85
CA ALA A 617 -27.01 -6.37 41.08
C ALA A 617 -27.38 -6.63 42.54
N ARG A 618 -26.65 -6.09 43.51
CA ARG A 618 -26.97 -6.15 44.93
C ARG A 618 -28.28 -5.45 45.30
N ALA A 619 -28.68 -4.45 44.49
CA ALA A 619 -29.98 -3.80 44.61
C ALA A 619 -31.13 -4.62 44.03
N GLY A 620 -30.88 -5.84 43.52
CA GLY A 620 -31.87 -6.74 42.95
C GLY A 620 -32.35 -6.43 41.54
N MET A 621 -31.55 -5.64 40.77
CA MET A 621 -31.86 -5.39 39.36
C MET A 621 -31.50 -6.60 38.50
N THR A 622 -32.38 -6.92 37.54
CA THR A 622 -32.12 -8.01 36.59
C THR A 622 -31.02 -7.63 35.59
N PRO A 623 -30.30 -8.59 35.00
CA PRO A 623 -29.27 -8.31 33.99
C PRO A 623 -29.74 -7.44 32.84
N LEU A 624 -30.99 -7.57 32.40
CA LEU A 624 -31.61 -6.74 31.36
C LEU A 624 -31.80 -5.30 31.82
N GLN A 625 -32.20 -5.05 33.08
CA GLN A 625 -32.34 -3.71 33.65
C GLN A 625 -30.98 -3.03 33.82
N ILE A 626 -29.97 -3.79 34.28
CA ILE A 626 -28.59 -3.33 34.40
C ILE A 626 -28.03 -2.97 33.03
N ALA A 627 -28.29 -3.74 31.98
CA ALA A 627 -27.89 -3.46 30.62
C ALA A 627 -28.45 -2.13 30.11
N GLY A 628 -29.75 -1.86 30.43
CA GLY A 628 -30.38 -0.60 30.09
C GLY A 628 -29.78 0.60 30.83
N GLN A 629 -29.43 0.45 32.10
CA GLN A 629 -28.90 1.54 32.93
C GLN A 629 -27.43 1.85 32.62
N LEU A 630 -26.63 0.82 32.37
CA LEU A 630 -25.22 0.96 32.00
C LEU A 630 -25.01 1.20 30.50
N GLN A 631 -26.08 1.26 29.70
CA GLN A 631 -26.04 1.44 28.24
C GLN A 631 -25.12 0.44 27.52
N CYS A 632 -25.11 -0.82 27.98
CA CYS A 632 -24.31 -1.90 27.39
C CYS A 632 -25.20 -3.09 26.97
N SER A 633 -24.62 -4.05 26.23
CA SER A 633 -25.38 -5.25 25.83
C SER A 633 -25.61 -6.18 27.04
N GLU A 634 -26.74 -6.88 27.06
CA GLU A 634 -27.06 -7.89 28.07
C GLU A 634 -25.98 -8.97 28.15
N LYS A 635 -25.38 -9.35 27.02
CA LYS A 635 -24.26 -10.31 26.95
C LYS A 635 -23.03 -9.79 27.73
N ASN A 636 -22.72 -8.50 27.64
CA ASN A 636 -21.62 -7.89 28.39
C ASN A 636 -21.92 -7.85 29.89
N VAL A 637 -23.19 -7.60 30.28
CA VAL A 637 -23.61 -7.66 31.69
C VAL A 637 -23.39 -9.05 32.27
N TYR A 638 -23.82 -10.11 31.57
CA TYR A 638 -23.59 -11.48 32.01
C TYR A 638 -22.10 -11.83 32.12
N ALA A 639 -21.27 -11.37 31.19
CA ALA A 639 -19.83 -11.60 31.27
C ALA A 639 -19.19 -10.91 32.51
N MET A 640 -19.60 -9.67 32.79
CA MET A 640 -19.15 -8.96 34.00
C MET A 640 -19.70 -9.56 35.31
N LEU A 641 -20.94 -10.04 35.31
CA LEU A 641 -21.53 -10.75 36.46
C LEU A 641 -20.78 -12.06 36.72
N ALA A 642 -20.51 -12.85 35.68
CA ALA A 642 -19.76 -14.10 35.82
C ALA A 642 -18.36 -13.88 36.41
N GLU A 643 -17.68 -12.81 35.96
CA GLU A 643 -16.35 -12.42 36.49
C GLU A 643 -16.45 -11.98 37.97
N ALA A 644 -17.47 -11.19 38.32
CA ALA A 644 -17.69 -10.75 39.71
C ALA A 644 -18.03 -11.91 40.64
N ILE A 645 -18.78 -12.90 40.17
CA ILE A 645 -19.10 -14.13 40.87
C ILE A 645 -17.84 -14.98 41.07
N GLY A 646 -17.07 -15.23 40.00
CA GLY A 646 -15.83 -15.99 40.09
C GLY A 646 -14.79 -15.37 41.03
N LYS A 647 -14.82 -14.04 41.20
CA LYS A 647 -14.00 -13.31 42.19
C LYS A 647 -14.63 -13.18 43.58
N GLN A 648 -15.75 -13.83 43.82
CA GLN A 648 -16.51 -13.83 45.07
C GLN A 648 -16.97 -12.43 45.53
N GLN A 649 -17.11 -11.49 44.60
CA GLN A 649 -17.60 -10.15 44.86
C GLN A 649 -19.13 -10.07 44.86
N LEU A 650 -19.79 -11.07 44.29
CA LEU A 650 -21.24 -11.22 44.18
C LEU A 650 -21.63 -12.67 44.35
N SER A 651 -22.75 -12.98 45.06
CA SER A 651 -23.30 -14.31 45.05
C SER A 651 -24.19 -14.55 43.82
N LEU A 652 -24.42 -15.82 43.51
CA LEU A 652 -25.27 -16.19 42.37
C LEU A 652 -26.69 -15.65 42.52
N GLU A 653 -27.23 -15.71 43.75
CA GLU A 653 -28.56 -15.22 44.12
C GLU A 653 -28.66 -13.67 44.01
N GLN A 654 -27.56 -12.95 44.21
CA GLN A 654 -27.53 -11.51 44.03
C GLN A 654 -27.41 -11.10 42.58
N ALA A 655 -26.86 -11.96 41.74
CA ALA A 655 -26.60 -11.67 40.34
C ALA A 655 -27.74 -12.06 39.40
N LEU A 656 -28.51 -13.10 39.77
CA LEU A 656 -29.51 -13.72 38.90
C LEU A 656 -30.86 -13.87 39.60
N ASP A 657 -31.92 -13.48 38.96
CA ASP A 657 -33.29 -13.69 39.42
C ASP A 657 -33.87 -14.97 38.72
N LEU A 658 -33.56 -16.12 39.27
CA LEU A 658 -34.02 -17.43 38.77
C LEU A 658 -34.77 -18.21 39.84
N PRO A 659 -35.84 -18.98 39.49
CA PRO A 659 -36.49 -19.89 40.42
C PRO A 659 -35.50 -20.91 40.96
N GLU A 660 -35.58 -21.19 42.27
CA GLU A 660 -34.68 -22.15 42.97
C GLU A 660 -34.63 -23.54 42.28
N GLU A 661 -35.79 -24.03 41.79
CA GLU A 661 -35.85 -25.30 41.06
C GLU A 661 -35.01 -25.28 39.76
N LEU A 662 -35.10 -24.17 38.98
CA LEU A 662 -34.36 -24.03 37.73
C LEU A 662 -32.86 -23.79 37.98
N MET A 663 -32.53 -23.09 39.05
CA MET A 663 -31.15 -22.89 39.48
C MET A 663 -30.49 -24.22 39.84
N GLY A 664 -31.22 -25.09 40.59
CA GLY A 664 -30.77 -26.42 40.91
C GLY A 664 -30.56 -27.29 39.67
N GLU A 665 -31.52 -27.30 38.72
CA GLU A 665 -31.36 -28.01 37.44
C GLU A 665 -30.09 -27.60 36.68
N VAL A 666 -29.76 -26.30 36.67
CA VAL A 666 -28.56 -25.78 36.00
C VAL A 666 -27.28 -26.17 36.73
N GLN A 667 -27.28 -26.12 38.07
CA GLN A 667 -26.13 -26.54 38.87
C GLN A 667 -25.87 -28.06 38.75
N ASP A 668 -26.91 -28.89 38.82
CA ASP A 668 -26.81 -30.32 38.64
C ASP A 668 -26.25 -30.71 37.27
N ALA A 669 -26.66 -30.01 36.21
CA ALA A 669 -26.16 -30.21 34.84
C ALA A 669 -24.64 -29.93 34.68
N PHE A 670 -24.06 -29.07 35.51
CA PHE A 670 -22.62 -28.87 35.57
C PHE A 670 -21.90 -29.86 36.49
N LEU A 671 -22.60 -30.46 37.48
CA LEU A 671 -22.03 -31.35 38.46
C LEU A 671 -22.13 -32.85 38.07
N ASP A 672 -22.96 -33.21 37.09
CA ASP A 672 -23.15 -34.57 36.59
C ASP A 672 -21.94 -35.16 35.81
N GLY A 673 -20.83 -34.41 35.64
CA GLY A 673 -19.60 -34.86 34.99
C GLY A 673 -18.58 -35.48 35.95
N GLU A 674 -17.96 -36.64 35.59
CA GLU A 674 -16.83 -37.20 36.33
C GLU A 674 -15.56 -36.41 36.04
N GLY A 675 -15.19 -35.42 36.88
CA GLY A 675 -13.91 -34.70 36.78
C GLY A 675 -14.03 -33.19 36.67
N GLU A 676 -13.54 -32.58 35.62
CA GLU A 676 -13.61 -31.11 35.38
C GLU A 676 -15.05 -30.68 35.02
N LEU A 677 -15.44 -29.47 35.43
CA LEU A 677 -16.75 -28.90 35.08
C LEU A 677 -16.92 -28.80 33.54
N PRO A 678 -18.05 -29.28 32.98
CA PRO A 678 -18.35 -29.20 31.56
C PRO A 678 -18.26 -27.75 31.03
N SER A 679 -17.98 -27.61 29.74
CA SER A 679 -18.04 -26.28 29.09
C SER A 679 -19.51 -25.81 28.97
N VAL A 680 -19.72 -24.50 28.93
CA VAL A 680 -21.07 -23.93 28.71
C VAL A 680 -21.70 -24.45 27.41
N ALA A 681 -20.88 -24.69 26.36
CA ALA A 681 -21.34 -25.22 25.07
C ALA A 681 -21.95 -26.64 25.18
N GLU A 682 -21.44 -27.47 26.10
CA GLU A 682 -21.96 -28.83 26.33
C GLU A 682 -23.29 -28.81 27.10
N VAL A 683 -23.46 -27.84 28.00
CA VAL A 683 -24.66 -27.73 28.85
C VAL A 683 -25.80 -26.94 28.17
N VAL A 684 -25.48 -26.03 27.24
CA VAL A 684 -26.46 -25.17 26.59
C VAL A 684 -27.53 -25.94 25.82
N GLU A 685 -27.19 -27.09 25.23
CA GLU A 685 -28.12 -27.92 24.47
C GLU A 685 -29.18 -28.59 25.38
N LEU A 686 -28.86 -28.84 26.65
CA LEU A 686 -29.78 -29.49 27.62
C LEU A 686 -30.95 -28.58 28.01
N PHE A 687 -30.72 -27.25 27.94
CA PHE A 687 -31.75 -26.27 28.33
C PHE A 687 -32.56 -25.70 27.16
N ALA A 688 -32.19 -26.02 25.90
CA ALA A 688 -32.95 -25.72 24.67
C ALA A 688 -33.63 -24.32 24.65
N GLY A 689 -32.92 -23.29 25.13
CA GLY A 689 -33.40 -21.89 25.18
C GLY A 689 -34.31 -21.55 26.39
N ARG A 690 -34.55 -22.48 27.34
CA ARG A 690 -35.25 -22.20 28.60
C ARG A 690 -34.45 -21.26 29.51
N VAL A 691 -33.13 -21.30 29.41
CA VAL A 691 -32.18 -20.50 30.20
C VAL A 691 -31.29 -19.73 29.26
N PRO A 692 -31.12 -18.40 29.44
CA PRO A 692 -30.15 -17.60 28.65
C PRO A 692 -28.72 -18.14 28.82
N GLU A 693 -27.97 -18.19 27.76
CA GLU A 693 -26.57 -18.66 27.77
C GLU A 693 -25.70 -17.92 28.80
N GLY A 694 -25.96 -16.61 28.99
CA GLY A 694 -25.28 -15.79 29.99
C GLY A 694 -25.45 -16.26 31.44
N VAL A 695 -26.58 -16.86 31.76
CA VAL A 695 -26.84 -17.46 33.07
C VAL A 695 -25.97 -18.70 33.31
N LEU A 696 -25.77 -19.51 32.29
CA LEU A 696 -24.91 -20.70 32.36
C LEU A 696 -23.44 -20.31 32.62
N TYR A 697 -22.96 -19.19 32.04
CA TYR A 697 -21.63 -18.66 32.38
C TYR A 697 -21.51 -18.22 33.84
N CYS A 698 -22.56 -17.60 34.40
CA CYS A 698 -22.58 -17.17 35.80
C CYS A 698 -22.58 -18.38 36.78
N VAL A 699 -23.40 -19.40 36.50
CA VAL A 699 -23.47 -20.61 37.33
C VAL A 699 -22.15 -21.38 37.29
N ARG A 700 -21.57 -21.55 36.09
CA ARG A 700 -20.27 -22.21 35.96
C ARG A 700 -19.17 -21.47 36.71
N ALA A 701 -19.14 -20.13 36.66
CA ALA A 701 -18.16 -19.31 37.38
C ALA A 701 -18.29 -19.46 38.92
N ALA A 702 -19.52 -19.58 39.42
CA ALA A 702 -19.76 -19.84 40.85
C ALA A 702 -19.21 -21.19 41.27
N LEU A 703 -19.61 -22.27 40.56
CA LEU A 703 -19.13 -23.62 40.83
C LEU A 703 -17.60 -23.73 40.73
N GLN A 704 -16.99 -23.13 39.72
CA GLN A 704 -15.53 -23.12 39.56
C GLN A 704 -14.83 -22.46 40.76
N SER A 705 -15.39 -21.38 41.28
CA SER A 705 -14.82 -20.70 42.48
C SER A 705 -14.97 -21.53 43.77
N GLU A 706 -15.95 -22.43 43.84
CA GLU A 706 -16.13 -23.37 44.96
C GLU A 706 -15.18 -24.57 44.87
N PHE A 707 -14.79 -24.99 43.66
CA PHE A 707 -13.84 -26.09 43.46
C PHE A 707 -12.38 -25.69 43.67
N GLU A 708 -12.04 -24.41 43.55
CA GLU A 708 -10.69 -23.89 43.72
C GLU A 708 -10.35 -23.56 45.19
N MET A 709 -11.33 -23.67 46.12
CA MET A 709 -11.13 -23.53 47.56
C MET A 709 -10.86 -24.89 48.22
#